data_ce1bf055155a7729db756bf857329987
#
_entry.id   ce1bf055155a7729db756bf857329987
#
_cell.length_a   1.000
_cell.length_b   1.000
_cell.length_c   1.000
_cell.angle_alpha   90.00
_cell.angle_beta   90.00
_cell.angle_gamma   90.00
#
_symmetry.space_group_name_H-M   'P 1'
#
loop_
_entity.id
_entity.type
_entity.pdbx_description
1 polymer ?
#
loop_
_entity_poly.entity_id
_entity_poly.type
_entity_poly.pdbx_seq_one_letter_code
_entity_poly.pdbx_strand_id
1 'polypeptide(L)'
;AFDVVEFELEEALCEPFRLNLKLASDKNAIDFRQVLDQPGTFTLWQDGRPARYVHGIVSHFTQGSSGFRRTRYELLLEPQLARLELCCNWRIFQEKSVPEILQALLKEHRVLDYEQRIYHEHLPREYCVQAGDSDHYLHDRLAFEEGLVYYFRFDEHRHTLVCSDRLYVQERIAGGPVLFSAQPEGDNPQPVLHSFRYSENVRTARQTQRDYSFKRPTYDQEHHLAGEALEHQDSSYERYDYPGRYKRSGAGRPFSESRLRGHRRDARVASVSGDDPRLIPGHAFALEGHPRADFNAWWRPVRVVHRGTQYAGQEEESADAPLGVSYDLRAELVPEDVEWRPAPLPRPRIDGPQIATVVGPAGEEIHCDEWGRVKVQFPWDREGRHDEFSTCWIRVAQNWAGADWGHMAIPRIGQEVIVDYLDGDCDQPIVTGRTYRATNRPPYALPDHKILSTIKSKEYKGSRANELRIDDTTAQISAALMSDHGASALHLGYLTHPRPEGGKPRGEGFELRTDEHGAVRAAKGLLLSTEEQLRAXXSLTLAAGEHVDSVARQNQQVTAGQKVVINAGSDIGLFAQGGELRQITHQGPMLLQAQKNDIRLEAEQSVEVSASQQHVLVTAKEHITLMCGGAYLTLKGGNIELGMPGNFVVKAAK
;
A
#
# COMPACT_ATOMS: atom_id res chain seq x y z
N ALA A 1 55.47 17.58 10.25
CA ALA A 1 54.81 18.87 10.12
C ALA A 1 54.80 19.32 8.66
N PHE A 2 53.77 20.04 8.29
CA PHE A 2 53.59 20.59 6.97
C PHE A 2 53.62 22.12 7.04
N ASP A 3 54.20 22.74 6.02
CA ASP A 3 54.03 24.16 5.80
C ASP A 3 53.09 24.35 4.64
N VAL A 4 52.13 25.28 4.76
CA VAL A 4 51.15 25.56 3.72
C VAL A 4 51.81 26.48 2.69
N VAL A 5 51.70 26.10 1.41
CA VAL A 5 52.19 26.89 0.29
C VAL A 5 51.04 27.64 -0.37
N GLU A 6 49.94 26.95 -0.61
CA GLU A 6 48.71 27.50 -1.16
C GLU A 6 47.53 26.89 -0.51
N PHE A 7 46.41 27.60 -0.44
CA PHE A 7 45.14 27.02 -0.06
C PHE A 7 44.01 27.63 -0.86
N GLU A 8 42.96 26.83 -1.02
CA GLU A 8 41.67 27.29 -1.52
C GLU A 8 40.58 26.65 -0.65
N LEU A 9 39.78 27.51 -0.02
CA LEU A 9 38.69 27.09 0.83
C LEU A 9 37.37 27.49 0.19
N GLU A 10 36.56 26.51 -0.17
CA GLU A 10 35.21 26.74 -0.69
C GLU A 10 34.19 26.36 0.37
N GLU A 11 33.28 27.27 0.69
CA GLU A 11 32.25 27.07 1.68
C GLU A 11 30.93 27.63 1.16
N ALA A 12 29.84 26.98 1.47
CA ALA A 12 28.49 27.47 1.13
C ALA A 12 27.49 26.96 2.12
N LEU A 13 26.37 27.68 2.25
CA LEU A 13 25.23 27.16 2.98
C LEU A 13 24.74 25.87 2.33
N CYS A 14 24.44 24.88 3.15
CA CYS A 14 23.87 23.60 2.70
C CYS A 14 24.79 22.82 1.77
N GLU A 15 26.09 22.99 1.94
CA GLU A 15 27.11 22.23 1.21
C GLU A 15 28.26 21.90 2.15
N PRO A 16 28.86 20.71 2.05
CA PRO A 16 30.11 20.45 2.76
C PRO A 16 31.22 21.37 2.26
N PHE A 17 32.00 21.94 3.18
CA PHE A 17 33.15 22.76 2.77
C PHE A 17 34.25 21.88 2.19
N ARG A 18 35.10 22.50 1.39
CA ARG A 18 36.26 21.84 0.79
C ARG A 18 37.46 22.76 0.94
N LEU A 19 38.48 22.26 1.64
CA LEU A 19 39.75 23.01 1.78
C LEU A 19 40.85 22.22 1.10
N ASN A 20 41.32 22.76 -0.03
CA ASN A 20 42.43 22.20 -0.77
C ASN A 20 43.70 22.88 -0.33
N LEU A 21 44.67 22.08 0.06
CA LEU A 21 45.97 22.58 0.56
C LEU A 21 47.11 22.04 -0.30
N LYS A 22 48.01 22.94 -0.72
CA LYS A 22 49.31 22.54 -1.24
C LYS A 22 50.33 22.76 -0.14
N LEU A 23 51.11 21.75 0.13
CA LEU A 23 51.95 21.67 1.33
C LEU A 23 53.39 21.34 0.95
N ALA A 24 54.31 21.72 1.81
CA ALA A 24 55.68 21.33 1.71
C ALA A 24 56.14 20.72 3.05
N SER A 25 57.05 19.79 2.97
CA SER A 25 57.60 19.15 4.17
C SER A 25 59.01 18.69 3.92
N ASP A 26 59.82 18.70 4.96
CA ASP A 26 61.16 18.16 4.93
C ASP A 26 61.18 16.60 4.95
N LYS A 27 60.01 16.01 5.15
CA LYS A 27 59.87 14.56 5.17
C LYS A 27 59.39 14.08 3.80
N ASN A 28 60.16 13.15 3.24
CA ASN A 28 59.88 12.64 1.90
C ASN A 28 59.18 11.27 1.89
N ALA A 29 58.78 10.78 3.06
CA ALA A 29 58.15 9.47 3.16
C ALA A 29 57.14 9.48 4.28
N ILE A 30 56.15 10.35 4.18
CA ILE A 30 55.08 10.41 5.20
C ILE A 30 54.16 9.25 4.96
N ASP A 31 53.86 8.46 6.03
CA ASP A 31 52.96 7.35 5.96
C ASP A 31 51.54 7.85 5.77
N PHE A 32 50.89 7.45 4.68
CA PHE A 32 49.52 7.88 4.34
C PHE A 32 48.53 7.49 5.43
N ARG A 33 48.77 6.39 6.16
CA ARG A 33 47.91 5.96 7.25
C ARG A 33 47.83 6.96 8.39
N GLN A 34 48.83 7.83 8.52
CA GLN A 34 48.85 8.86 9.55
C GLN A 34 48.14 10.14 9.15
N VAL A 35 47.73 10.22 7.91
CA VAL A 35 47.12 11.44 7.36
C VAL A 35 45.71 11.21 6.82
N LEU A 36 45.56 10.19 5.98
CA LEU A 36 44.29 9.94 5.30
C LEU A 36 43.23 9.50 6.30
N ASP A 37 42.06 10.10 6.22
CA ASP A 37 40.90 9.85 7.09
C ASP A 37 41.18 10.23 8.57
N GLN A 38 42.12 11.16 8.78
CA GLN A 38 42.45 11.69 10.10
C GLN A 38 42.00 13.14 10.20
N PRO A 39 41.73 13.62 11.43
CA PRO A 39 41.39 15.04 11.60
C PRO A 39 42.60 15.94 11.35
N GLY A 40 42.31 17.13 10.86
CA GLY A 40 43.32 18.16 10.64
C GLY A 40 42.74 19.54 10.85
N THR A 41 43.59 20.46 11.28
CA THR A 41 43.20 21.85 11.46
C THR A 41 44.13 22.76 10.66
N PHE A 42 43.52 23.63 9.88
CA PHE A 42 44.21 24.71 9.15
C PHE A 42 43.93 25.99 9.91
N THR A 43 44.99 26.79 10.10
CA THR A 43 44.87 28.08 10.78
C THR A 43 45.29 29.17 9.84
N LEU A 44 44.46 30.17 9.66
CA LEU A 44 44.80 31.40 8.90
C LEU A 44 45.19 32.43 9.95
N TRP A 45 46.43 32.96 9.78
CA TRP A 45 46.99 33.93 10.72
C TRP A 45 46.93 35.33 10.13
N GLN A 46 46.66 36.30 10.99
CA GLN A 46 46.71 37.70 10.62
C GLN A 46 47.41 38.46 11.75
N ASP A 47 48.47 39.16 11.42
CA ASP A 47 49.23 39.96 12.40
C ASP A 47 49.64 39.15 13.63
N GLY A 48 50.06 37.91 13.39
CA GLY A 48 50.52 37.02 14.48
C GLY A 48 49.45 36.41 15.34
N ARG A 49 48.16 36.58 15.00
CA ARG A 49 47.06 36.01 15.74
C ARG A 49 46.21 35.11 14.81
N PRO A 50 45.63 34.06 15.36
CA PRO A 50 44.71 33.27 14.54
C PRO A 50 43.50 34.09 14.13
N ALA A 51 43.29 34.23 12.83
CA ALA A 51 42.13 34.94 12.27
C ALA A 51 40.99 33.94 12.00
N ARG A 52 41.35 32.70 11.69
CA ARG A 52 40.36 31.70 11.36
C ARG A 52 40.91 30.29 11.51
N TYR A 53 40.07 29.37 11.99
CA TYR A 53 40.35 27.95 12.00
C TYR A 53 39.42 27.23 11.02
N VAL A 54 39.95 26.21 10.36
CA VAL A 54 39.15 25.28 9.57
C VAL A 54 39.56 23.86 9.98
N HIS A 55 38.71 23.18 10.67
CA HIS A 55 38.91 21.80 11.12
C HIS A 55 38.12 20.86 10.23
N GLY A 56 38.69 19.76 9.84
CA GLY A 56 37.99 18.78 9.03
C GLY A 56 38.68 17.42 9.09
N ILE A 57 38.27 16.55 8.18
CA ILE A 57 38.83 15.21 8.04
C ILE A 57 39.50 15.13 6.67
N VAL A 58 40.70 14.53 6.62
CA VAL A 58 41.44 14.43 5.36
C VAL A 58 40.78 13.35 4.48
N SER A 59 40.34 13.76 3.29
CA SER A 59 39.70 12.82 2.36
C SER A 59 40.58 12.51 1.15
N HIS A 60 41.67 13.24 0.96
CA HIS A 60 42.57 13.01 -0.14
C HIS A 60 43.97 13.47 0.27
N PHE A 61 44.99 12.70 -0.08
CA PHE A 61 46.38 13.03 0.23
C PHE A 61 47.25 12.53 -0.90
N THR A 62 48.09 13.44 -1.45
CA THR A 62 48.97 13.13 -2.55
C THR A 62 50.40 13.55 -2.17
N GLN A 63 51.34 12.69 -2.47
CA GLN A 63 52.75 13.06 -2.48
C GLN A 63 53.14 13.38 -3.90
N GLY A 64 53.59 14.58 -4.12
CA GLY A 64 54.07 15.06 -5.43
C GLY A 64 55.57 14.96 -5.57
N SER A 65 56.16 15.94 -6.26
CA SER A 65 57.60 15.96 -6.51
C SER A 65 58.38 16.25 -5.24
N SER A 66 59.58 15.69 -5.19
CA SER A 66 60.56 16.03 -4.16
C SER A 66 61.63 16.90 -4.80
N GLY A 67 61.84 18.09 -4.21
CA GLY A 67 62.93 18.94 -4.58
C GLY A 67 64.19 18.64 -3.76
N PHE A 68 65.12 19.57 -3.72
CA PHE A 68 66.41 19.36 -3.03
C PHE A 68 66.23 19.25 -1.52
N ARG A 69 65.30 20.05 -0.94
CA ARG A 69 65.09 20.12 0.50
C ARG A 69 63.67 19.75 0.94
N ARG A 70 62.69 19.89 0.05
CA ARG A 70 61.28 19.79 0.38
C ARG A 70 60.56 18.84 -0.56
N THR A 71 59.61 18.13 -0.02
CA THR A 71 58.69 17.31 -0.79
C THR A 71 57.32 18.00 -0.81
N ARG A 72 56.69 18.01 -1.96
CA ARG A 72 55.36 18.61 -2.13
C ARG A 72 54.28 17.59 -1.81
N TYR A 73 53.23 18.06 -1.13
CA TYR A 73 52.06 17.26 -0.82
C TYR A 73 50.82 18.06 -1.17
N GLU A 74 49.73 17.34 -1.43
CA GLU A 74 48.40 17.96 -1.60
C GLU A 74 47.46 17.25 -0.68
N LEU A 75 46.49 17.98 -0.14
CA LEU A 75 45.59 17.47 0.87
C LEU A 75 44.25 18.16 0.74
N LEU A 76 43.15 17.36 0.93
CA LEU A 76 41.80 17.91 0.94
C LEU A 76 41.20 17.63 2.32
N LEU A 77 40.75 18.70 2.97
CA LEU A 77 39.98 18.61 4.23
C LEU A 77 38.52 18.85 3.93
N GLU A 78 37.66 18.02 4.47
CA GLU A 78 36.22 18.12 4.33
C GLU A 78 35.57 17.87 5.69
N PRO A 79 34.29 18.27 5.87
CA PRO A 79 33.62 17.93 7.13
C PRO A 79 33.28 16.46 7.20
N GLN A 80 33.05 15.96 8.39
CA GLN A 80 32.60 14.57 8.62
C GLN A 80 31.33 14.28 7.81
N LEU A 81 30.46 15.27 7.61
CA LEU A 81 29.24 15.14 6.82
C LEU A 81 29.52 14.60 5.42
N ALA A 82 30.66 14.96 4.82
CA ALA A 82 30.98 14.49 3.46
C ALA A 82 31.13 12.97 3.37
N ARG A 83 31.42 12.29 4.50
CA ARG A 83 31.54 10.84 4.56
C ARG A 83 30.21 10.13 4.24
N LEU A 84 29.10 10.80 4.47
CA LEU A 84 27.78 10.23 4.19
C LEU A 84 27.59 9.93 2.72
N GLU A 85 28.31 10.60 1.83
CA GLU A 85 28.23 10.32 0.39
C GLU A 85 28.83 8.95 0.03
N LEU A 86 29.66 8.40 0.91
CA LEU A 86 30.32 7.12 0.65
C LEU A 86 29.42 5.91 0.98
N CYS A 87 28.25 6.16 1.55
CA CYS A 87 27.35 5.11 1.99
C CYS A 87 25.98 5.30 1.37
N CYS A 88 25.30 4.20 1.08
CA CYS A 88 23.91 4.22 0.64
C CYS A 88 23.16 3.06 1.30
N ASN A 89 21.83 3.14 1.31
CA ASN A 89 21.05 2.12 1.96
C ASN A 89 19.65 2.05 1.35
N TRP A 90 18.95 0.97 1.66
CA TRP A 90 17.52 0.82 1.43
C TRP A 90 16.90 0.55 2.78
N ARG A 91 16.15 1.51 3.31
CA ARG A 91 15.54 1.37 4.63
C ARG A 91 14.33 2.28 4.79
N ILE A 92 13.57 2.04 5.84
CA ILE A 92 12.29 2.68 6.10
C ILE A 92 12.33 3.36 7.46
N PHE A 93 11.89 4.62 7.51
CA PHE A 93 11.64 5.33 8.76
C PHE A 93 10.13 5.50 8.90
N GLN A 94 9.59 5.21 10.08
CA GLN A 94 8.16 5.32 10.35
C GLN A 94 7.89 6.17 11.57
N GLU A 95 6.91 7.08 11.45
CA GLU A 95 6.44 7.93 12.54
C GLU A 95 7.57 8.74 13.18
N LYS A 96 8.46 9.29 12.33
CA LYS A 96 9.56 10.13 12.76
C LYS A 96 9.56 11.45 12.00
N SER A 97 9.86 12.54 12.73
CA SER A 97 10.07 13.84 12.09
C SER A 97 11.42 13.85 11.37
N VAL A 98 11.57 14.76 10.40
CA VAL A 98 12.83 14.86 9.68
C VAL A 98 13.99 15.22 10.62
N PRO A 99 13.85 16.19 11.57
CA PRO A 99 14.96 16.40 12.52
C PRO A 99 15.41 15.13 13.25
N GLU A 100 14.46 14.27 13.63
CA GLU A 100 14.81 12.98 14.27
C GLU A 100 15.55 12.05 13.32
N ILE A 101 15.11 11.99 12.06
CA ILE A 101 15.77 11.14 11.04
C ILE A 101 17.20 11.63 10.81
N LEU A 102 17.38 12.96 10.64
CA LEU A 102 18.71 13.51 10.40
C LEU A 102 19.64 13.25 11.59
N GLN A 103 19.12 13.41 12.80
CA GLN A 103 19.93 13.17 14.00
C GLN A 103 20.38 11.70 14.07
N ALA A 104 19.47 10.76 13.75
CA ALA A 104 19.81 9.33 13.75
C ALA A 104 20.89 9.03 12.70
N LEU A 105 20.74 9.62 11.51
CA LEU A 105 21.68 9.42 10.41
C LEU A 105 23.06 9.95 10.75
N LEU A 106 23.14 11.16 11.30
CA LEU A 106 24.40 11.77 11.69
C LEU A 106 25.10 11.00 12.82
N LYS A 107 24.32 10.53 13.78
CA LYS A 107 24.85 9.71 14.88
C LYS A 107 25.44 8.40 14.35
N GLU A 108 24.77 7.77 13.40
CA GLU A 108 25.26 6.53 12.77
C GLU A 108 26.63 6.75 12.14
N HIS A 109 26.85 7.93 11.55
CA HIS A 109 28.11 8.28 10.90
C HIS A 109 29.11 8.96 11.85
N ARG A 110 28.82 8.96 13.14
CA ARG A 110 29.69 9.53 14.18
C ARG A 110 29.93 11.04 13.98
N VAL A 111 28.98 11.74 13.41
CA VAL A 111 29.00 13.21 13.35
C VAL A 111 28.49 13.67 14.72
N LEU A 112 29.38 13.85 15.67
CA LEU A 112 29.00 14.11 17.06
C LEU A 112 28.91 15.60 17.36
N ASP A 113 29.66 16.43 16.64
CA ASP A 113 29.63 17.88 16.81
C ASP A 113 28.51 18.43 15.91
N TYR A 114 27.31 18.42 16.45
CA TYR A 114 26.09 18.69 15.70
C TYR A 114 25.10 19.42 16.59
N GLU A 115 24.54 20.52 16.10
CA GLU A 115 23.50 21.27 16.78
C GLU A 115 22.28 21.38 15.88
N GLN A 116 21.11 21.13 16.48
CA GLN A 116 19.83 21.42 15.82
C GLN A 116 19.18 22.60 16.55
N ARG A 117 18.88 23.66 15.82
CA ARG A 117 18.19 24.85 16.34
C ARG A 117 16.85 24.94 15.64
N ILE A 118 15.86 24.25 16.21
CA ILE A 118 14.53 24.10 15.62
C ILE A 118 13.57 25.04 16.34
N TYR A 119 12.91 25.91 15.57
CA TYR A 119 11.99 26.92 16.08
C TYR A 119 10.53 26.63 15.73
N HIS A 120 10.28 25.71 14.76
CA HIS A 120 8.94 25.35 14.33
C HIS A 120 8.71 23.86 14.53
N GLU A 121 7.45 23.47 14.62
CA GLU A 121 7.10 22.06 14.70
C GLU A 121 7.28 21.40 13.33
N HIS A 122 7.94 20.24 13.31
CA HIS A 122 8.08 19.40 12.13
C HIS A 122 7.30 18.13 12.39
N LEU A 123 6.22 17.92 11.63
CA LEU A 123 5.31 16.80 11.88
C LEU A 123 6.00 15.46 11.58
N PRO A 124 5.76 14.44 12.42
CA PRO A 124 6.27 13.11 12.12
C PRO A 124 5.71 12.61 10.78
N ARG A 125 6.57 11.99 9.98
CA ARG A 125 6.17 11.37 8.72
C ARG A 125 5.73 9.94 9.00
N GLU A 126 4.54 9.57 8.50
CA GLU A 126 4.04 8.21 8.64
C GLU A 126 5.01 7.20 8.05
N TYR A 127 5.64 7.54 6.93
CA TYR A 127 6.44 6.61 6.16
C TYR A 127 7.42 7.39 5.28
N CYS A 128 8.69 7.07 5.42
CA CYS A 128 9.76 7.77 4.72
C CYS A 128 10.83 6.76 4.33
N VAL A 129 11.09 6.62 3.04
CA VAL A 129 11.95 5.57 2.51
C VAL A 129 13.22 6.16 1.94
N GLN A 130 14.35 5.56 2.31
CA GLN A 130 15.59 5.70 1.59
C GLN A 130 15.63 4.57 0.55
N ALA A 131 15.59 4.94 -0.72
CA ALA A 131 15.47 3.98 -1.80
C ALA A 131 16.74 3.97 -2.65
N GLY A 132 17.85 3.57 -2.03
CA GLY A 132 19.13 3.53 -2.71
C GLY A 132 19.88 4.85 -2.74
N ASP A 133 19.33 5.90 -2.15
CA ASP A 133 19.99 7.19 -2.01
C ASP A 133 21.30 7.04 -1.23
N SER A 134 22.33 7.84 -1.57
CA SER A 134 23.44 8.00 -0.63
C SER A 134 22.90 8.62 0.66
N ASP A 135 23.57 8.33 1.77
CA ASP A 135 23.12 8.89 3.05
C ASP A 135 23.20 10.43 3.03
N HIS A 136 24.16 10.99 2.30
CA HIS A 136 24.25 12.44 2.15
C HIS A 136 23.07 12.99 1.34
N TYR A 137 22.73 12.34 0.23
CA TYR A 137 21.59 12.78 -0.58
C TYR A 137 20.29 12.69 0.21
N LEU A 138 20.11 11.61 0.97
CA LEU A 138 18.94 11.48 1.85
C LEU A 138 18.88 12.63 2.86
N HIS A 139 20.03 12.93 3.50
CA HIS A 139 20.13 14.02 4.47
C HIS A 139 19.65 15.33 3.83
N ASP A 140 20.23 15.69 2.69
CA ASP A 140 19.95 16.97 2.06
C ASP A 140 18.52 17.04 1.52
N ARG A 141 18.04 15.97 0.88
CA ARG A 141 16.71 15.98 0.31
C ARG A 141 15.62 16.15 1.39
N LEU A 142 15.78 15.47 2.52
CA LEU A 142 14.84 15.62 3.64
C LEU A 142 14.95 16.99 4.29
N ALA A 143 16.19 17.46 4.53
CA ALA A 143 16.43 18.76 5.14
C ALA A 143 15.80 19.87 4.29
N PHE A 144 16.06 19.85 2.99
CA PHE A 144 15.63 20.94 2.10
C PHE A 144 14.10 20.94 1.95
N GLU A 145 13.48 19.75 1.89
CA GLU A 145 12.03 19.66 1.80
C GLU A 145 11.35 20.23 3.05
N GLU A 146 11.96 20.00 4.22
CA GLU A 146 11.44 20.50 5.49
C GLU A 146 11.78 21.97 5.75
N GLY A 147 12.61 22.59 4.91
CA GLY A 147 13.01 23.96 5.11
C GLY A 147 14.16 24.15 6.07
N LEU A 148 14.97 23.11 6.25
CA LEU A 148 16.14 23.19 7.12
C LEU A 148 17.35 23.63 6.30
N VAL A 149 18.19 24.47 6.89
CA VAL A 149 19.46 24.91 6.33
C VAL A 149 20.56 24.49 7.27
N TYR A 150 21.78 24.33 6.73
CA TYR A 150 22.91 24.06 7.59
C TYR A 150 24.15 24.83 7.14
N TYR A 151 25.05 25.03 8.09
CA TYR A 151 26.34 25.68 7.92
C TYR A 151 27.29 25.13 8.97
N PHE A 152 28.54 25.58 8.95
CA PHE A 152 29.57 25.09 9.87
C PHE A 152 30.10 26.21 10.74
N ARG A 153 30.41 25.85 11.97
CA ARG A 153 31.11 26.71 12.94
C ARG A 153 32.40 26.00 13.32
N PHE A 154 33.48 26.75 13.46
CA PHE A 154 34.81 26.18 13.66
C PHE A 154 35.45 26.69 14.93
N ASP A 155 36.21 25.81 15.58
CA ASP A 155 37.24 26.19 16.53
C ASP A 155 38.51 25.40 16.23
N GLU A 156 39.54 25.56 17.07
CA GLU A 156 40.82 24.91 16.82
C GLU A 156 40.74 23.39 16.75
N HIS A 157 39.74 22.79 17.41
CA HIS A 157 39.71 21.34 17.61
C HIS A 157 38.54 20.65 16.92
N ARG A 158 37.61 21.40 16.35
CA ARG A 158 36.42 20.77 15.77
C ARG A 158 35.73 21.69 14.77
N HIS A 159 34.90 21.07 13.94
CA HIS A 159 33.89 21.75 13.15
C HIS A 159 32.52 21.28 13.65
N THR A 160 31.62 22.22 13.84
CA THR A 160 30.28 21.91 14.33
C THR A 160 29.29 22.16 13.19
N LEU A 161 28.51 21.12 12.87
CA LEU A 161 27.44 21.25 11.90
C LEU A 161 26.21 21.84 12.61
N VAL A 162 25.78 23.02 12.17
CA VAL A 162 24.62 23.70 12.73
C VAL A 162 23.48 23.63 11.72
N CYS A 163 22.34 23.09 12.16
CA CYS A 163 21.16 22.91 11.33
C CYS A 163 19.99 23.69 11.96
N SER A 164 19.27 24.45 11.14
CA SER A 164 18.18 25.28 11.68
C SER A 164 17.10 25.50 10.63
N ASP A 165 15.87 25.74 11.11
CA ASP A 165 14.76 26.12 10.25
C ASP A 165 14.54 27.65 10.20
N ARG A 166 15.43 28.43 10.85
CA ARG A 166 15.41 29.89 10.80
C ARG A 166 16.82 30.40 10.63
N LEU A 167 17.10 31.02 9.51
CA LEU A 167 18.44 31.55 9.24
C LEU A 167 18.66 32.91 9.85
N TYR A 168 17.64 33.74 9.91
CA TYR A 168 17.73 35.13 10.38
C TYR A 168 18.33 35.24 11.78
N VAL A 169 18.05 34.28 12.66
CA VAL A 169 18.47 34.36 14.06
C VAL A 169 19.82 33.69 14.35
N GLN A 170 20.54 33.28 13.30
CA GLN A 170 21.78 32.56 13.50
C GLN A 170 22.98 33.52 13.71
N GLU A 171 24.16 33.00 13.64
CA GLU A 171 25.42 33.64 14.05
C GLU A 171 25.69 35.00 13.37
N ARG A 172 26.46 35.84 14.07
CA ARG A 172 27.09 37.03 13.55
C ARG A 172 28.60 36.94 13.82
N ILE A 173 29.41 37.51 12.94
CA ILE A 173 30.86 37.48 13.12
C ILE A 173 31.28 38.42 14.28
N ALA A 174 32.40 38.07 14.92
CA ALA A 174 32.97 38.90 15.99
C ALA A 174 33.90 39.94 15.36
N GLY A 175 34.30 40.94 16.15
CA GLY A 175 35.32 41.88 15.79
C GLY A 175 34.86 43.12 15.01
N GLY A 176 33.56 43.41 15.08
CA GLY A 176 33.04 44.65 14.50
C GLY A 176 32.71 44.54 13.03
N PRO A 177 32.37 45.68 12.41
CA PRO A 177 31.91 45.67 11.01
C PRO A 177 33.00 45.28 10.01
N VAL A 178 32.53 44.84 8.84
CA VAL A 178 33.41 44.65 7.69
C VAL A 178 33.46 45.97 6.94
N LEU A 179 34.66 46.41 6.61
CA LEU A 179 34.88 47.72 5.99
C LEU A 179 34.91 47.60 4.47
N PHE A 180 34.38 48.60 3.78
CA PHE A 180 34.46 48.72 2.36
C PHE A 180 35.43 49.86 1.98
N SER A 181 36.31 49.60 1.03
CA SER A 181 37.16 50.63 0.43
C SER A 181 37.36 50.29 -1.03
N ALA A 182 37.02 51.23 -1.91
CA ALA A 182 37.16 51.04 -3.34
C ALA A 182 38.61 51.26 -3.85
N GLN A 183 39.54 51.61 -2.96
CA GLN A 183 40.96 51.81 -3.36
C GLN A 183 41.70 50.48 -3.26
N PRO A 184 41.96 49.83 -4.39
CA PRO A 184 42.53 48.47 -4.34
C PRO A 184 44.03 48.43 -4.06
N GLU A 185 44.73 49.54 -4.18
CA GLU A 185 46.20 49.60 -4.06
C GLU A 185 46.70 50.45 -2.91
N GLY A 186 45.82 50.84 -1.98
CA GLY A 186 46.24 51.55 -0.80
C GLY A 186 46.72 50.61 0.29
N ASP A 187 47.69 51.07 1.09
CA ASP A 187 48.08 50.37 2.31
C ASP A 187 46.94 50.50 3.33
N ASN A 188 45.92 49.67 3.16
CA ASN A 188 44.84 49.59 4.16
C ASN A 188 45.38 48.83 5.34
N PRO A 189 45.45 49.47 6.52
CA PRO A 189 45.94 48.75 7.72
C PRO A 189 44.96 47.74 8.24
N GLN A 190 43.76 47.67 7.72
CA GLN A 190 42.70 46.73 8.14
C GLN A 190 42.17 46.02 6.91
N PRO A 191 41.65 44.78 7.10
CA PRO A 191 40.99 44.09 5.99
C PRO A 191 39.78 44.86 5.47
N VAL A 192 39.56 44.81 4.14
CA VAL A 192 38.46 45.51 3.49
C VAL A 192 37.82 44.63 2.41
N LEU A 193 36.60 44.94 2.03
CA LEU A 193 36.02 44.55 0.75
C LEU A 193 36.28 45.70 -0.21
N HIS A 194 36.86 45.39 -1.36
CA HIS A 194 37.20 46.43 -2.35
C HIS A 194 36.25 46.39 -3.54
N SER A 195 35.37 45.40 -3.61
CA SER A 195 34.36 45.31 -4.65
C SER A 195 33.02 44.88 -4.01
N PHE A 196 31.96 45.54 -4.40
CA PHE A 196 30.61 45.22 -3.94
C PHE A 196 29.66 45.45 -5.12
N ARG A 197 29.05 44.36 -5.60
CA ARG A 197 28.12 44.43 -6.73
C ARG A 197 26.79 43.86 -6.26
N TYR A 198 25.75 44.68 -6.28
CA TYR A 198 24.42 44.28 -5.85
C TYR A 198 23.52 44.04 -7.06
N SER A 199 22.78 42.95 -7.07
CA SER A 199 21.87 42.60 -8.16
C SER A 199 20.51 42.20 -7.60
N GLU A 200 19.46 42.52 -8.37
CA GLU A 200 18.15 41.98 -8.15
C GLU A 200 17.75 41.21 -9.41
N ASN A 201 17.16 40.04 -9.21
CA ASN A 201 16.79 39.14 -10.31
C ASN A 201 15.29 38.84 -10.24
N VAL A 202 14.64 38.85 -11.41
CA VAL A 202 13.26 38.40 -11.51
C VAL A 202 13.23 36.91 -11.27
N ARG A 203 12.43 36.50 -10.32
CA ARG A 203 12.30 35.08 -9.94
C ARG A 203 10.83 34.74 -9.72
N THR A 204 10.52 33.44 -9.60
CA THR A 204 9.19 32.98 -9.25
C THR A 204 8.62 33.82 -8.12
N ALA A 205 7.41 34.34 -8.32
CA ALA A 205 6.75 35.22 -7.37
C ALA A 205 5.79 34.48 -6.47
N ARG A 206 5.21 33.38 -6.96
CA ARG A 206 4.19 32.63 -6.23
C ARG A 206 4.46 31.13 -6.33
N GLN A 207 4.13 30.44 -5.25
CA GLN A 207 4.20 28.98 -5.19
C GLN A 207 2.85 28.45 -4.80
N THR A 208 2.29 27.54 -5.61
CA THR A 208 1.07 26.82 -5.30
C THR A 208 1.39 25.34 -5.31
N GLN A 209 0.97 24.63 -4.26
CA GLN A 209 1.15 23.19 -4.19
C GLN A 209 -0.17 22.55 -3.77
N ARG A 210 -0.42 21.37 -4.31
CA ARG A 210 -1.61 20.59 -3.96
C ARG A 210 -1.21 19.15 -3.70
N ASP A 211 -1.96 18.49 -2.80
CA ASP A 211 -1.77 17.07 -2.55
C ASP A 211 -3.12 16.40 -2.39
N TYR A 212 -3.13 15.09 -2.22
CA TYR A 212 -4.33 14.26 -2.17
C TYR A 212 -4.26 13.31 -0.99
N SER A 213 -5.39 13.16 -0.29
CA SER A 213 -5.54 12.16 0.79
C SER A 213 -6.76 11.30 0.49
N PHE A 214 -6.56 9.98 0.42
CA PHE A 214 -7.70 9.08 0.20
C PHE A 214 -8.66 9.06 1.39
N LYS A 215 -8.19 9.44 2.58
CA LYS A 215 -9.04 9.49 3.76
C LYS A 215 -9.98 10.68 3.74
N ARG A 216 -9.62 11.73 2.99
CA ARG A 216 -10.43 12.94 2.85
C ARG A 216 -10.38 13.37 1.37
N PRO A 217 -10.95 12.56 0.47
CA PRO A 217 -10.72 12.75 -0.96
C PRO A 217 -11.32 14.04 -1.54
N THR A 218 -12.29 14.63 -0.87
CA THR A 218 -12.91 15.88 -1.32
C THR A 218 -12.32 17.11 -0.65
N TYR A 219 -11.40 16.92 0.32
CA TYR A 219 -10.77 18.04 1.00
C TYR A 219 -9.65 18.61 0.14
N ASP A 220 -9.71 19.91 -0.09
CA ASP A 220 -8.74 20.60 -0.93
C ASP A 220 -7.47 20.87 -0.11
N GLN A 221 -6.39 20.15 -0.43
CA GLN A 221 -5.10 20.34 0.22
C GLN A 221 -4.22 21.24 -0.63
N GLU A 222 -4.70 22.44 -0.94
CA GLU A 222 -3.95 23.39 -1.74
C GLU A 222 -3.43 24.53 -0.88
N HIS A 223 -2.18 24.92 -1.11
CA HIS A 223 -1.54 26.03 -0.41
C HIS A 223 -0.94 27.00 -1.42
N HIS A 224 -1.26 28.27 -1.23
CA HIS A 224 -0.77 29.38 -2.07
C HIS A 224 0.09 30.30 -1.24
N LEU A 225 1.24 30.67 -1.78
CA LEU A 225 2.13 31.63 -1.10
C LEU A 225 2.66 32.61 -2.12
N ALA A 226 2.82 33.86 -1.68
CA ALA A 226 3.48 34.91 -2.46
C ALA A 226 4.83 35.21 -1.80
N GLY A 227 5.81 35.50 -2.60
CA GLY A 227 7.14 35.87 -2.13
C GLY A 227 7.17 37.26 -1.50
N GLU A 228 8.25 37.54 -0.81
CA GLU A 228 8.51 38.85 -0.24
C GLU A 228 9.24 39.72 -1.26
N ALA A 229 9.23 41.03 -1.05
CA ALA A 229 9.96 42.01 -1.85
C ALA A 229 9.66 41.85 -3.34
N LEU A 230 8.39 41.99 -3.70
CA LEU A 230 7.92 41.85 -5.09
C LEU A 230 7.77 43.19 -5.81
N GLU A 231 8.21 44.33 -5.18
CA GLU A 231 8.00 45.68 -5.70
C GLU A 231 8.66 45.92 -7.05
N HIS A 232 9.72 45.18 -7.35
CA HIS A 232 10.53 45.41 -8.54
C HIS A 232 10.26 44.37 -9.62
N GLN A 233 9.20 43.56 -9.51
CA GLN A 233 8.89 42.58 -10.54
C GLN A 233 7.40 42.31 -10.59
N ASP A 234 6.98 41.65 -11.68
CA ASP A 234 5.59 41.19 -11.82
C ASP A 234 5.32 40.10 -10.80
N SER A 235 4.22 40.23 -10.09
CA SER A 235 3.82 39.29 -9.04
C SER A 235 3.03 38.07 -9.55
N SER A 236 2.83 37.96 -10.86
CA SER A 236 2.00 36.89 -11.42
C SER A 236 2.81 35.60 -11.71
N TYR A 237 4.14 35.64 -11.65
CA TYR A 237 4.94 34.47 -11.99
C TYR A 237 4.74 33.36 -10.97
N GLU A 238 3.97 32.33 -11.34
CA GLU A 238 3.57 31.25 -10.46
C GLU A 238 4.16 29.91 -10.87
N ARG A 239 4.62 29.14 -9.90
CA ARG A 239 4.88 27.72 -10.07
C ARG A 239 3.78 26.94 -9.38
N TYR A 240 3.21 25.94 -10.07
CA TYR A 240 2.22 25.03 -9.52
C TYR A 240 2.82 23.62 -9.53
N ASP A 241 2.89 23.01 -8.35
CA ASP A 241 3.47 21.67 -8.17
C ASP A 241 2.45 20.69 -7.61
N TYR A 242 2.45 19.49 -8.18
CA TYR A 242 1.66 18.35 -7.70
C TYR A 242 2.45 17.07 -7.97
N PRO A 243 2.50 16.14 -6.99
CA PRO A 243 2.04 16.26 -5.60
C PRO A 243 2.99 17.10 -4.76
N GLY A 244 2.45 17.72 -3.71
CA GLY A 244 3.25 18.52 -2.78
C GLY A 244 4.08 17.69 -1.82
N ARG A 245 3.79 16.41 -1.69
CA ARG A 245 4.44 15.41 -0.83
C ARG A 245 4.18 15.67 0.65
N TYR A 246 3.06 16.30 1.00
CA TYR A 246 2.65 16.46 2.37
C TYR A 246 1.34 15.70 2.61
N LYS A 247 1.42 14.56 3.22
CA LYS A 247 0.24 13.75 3.52
C LYS A 247 -0.69 14.43 4.51
N ARG A 248 -0.15 15.33 5.34
CA ARG A 248 -0.92 16.11 6.30
C ARG A 248 -0.93 17.56 5.86
N SER A 249 -2.11 18.14 5.78
CA SER A 249 -2.27 19.51 5.30
C SER A 249 -1.43 20.52 6.09
N GLY A 250 -1.21 20.26 7.39
CA GLY A 250 -0.40 21.12 8.22
C GLY A 250 1.04 21.29 7.75
N ALA A 251 1.57 20.32 7.02
CA ALA A 251 2.93 20.43 6.46
C ALA A 251 2.96 21.16 5.10
N GLY A 252 1.81 21.41 4.50
CA GLY A 252 1.76 21.96 3.15
C GLY A 252 2.30 23.37 3.05
N ARG A 253 1.93 24.26 4.01
CA ARG A 253 2.41 25.63 3.99
C ARG A 253 3.92 25.71 4.20
N PRO A 254 4.52 25.06 5.22
CA PRO A 254 5.97 25.08 5.36
C PRO A 254 6.72 24.54 4.15
N PHE A 255 6.22 23.45 3.54
CA PHE A 255 6.87 22.88 2.34
C PHE A 255 6.82 23.89 1.18
N SER A 256 5.69 24.57 1.01
CA SER A 256 5.53 25.56 -0.05
C SER A 256 6.42 26.78 0.19
N GLU A 257 6.52 27.23 1.44
CA GLU A 257 7.42 28.32 1.82
C GLU A 257 8.87 28.01 1.50
N SER A 258 9.31 26.82 1.92
CA SER A 258 10.69 26.40 1.69
C SER A 258 11.00 26.37 0.19
N ARG A 259 10.09 25.84 -0.59
CA ARG A 259 10.29 25.75 -2.05
C ARG A 259 10.33 27.12 -2.69
N LEU A 260 9.43 28.02 -2.31
CA LEU A 260 9.40 29.38 -2.83
C LEU A 260 10.70 30.12 -2.50
N ARG A 261 11.14 30.01 -1.24
CA ARG A 261 12.40 30.63 -0.81
C ARG A 261 13.57 30.11 -1.60
N GLY A 262 13.58 28.80 -1.90
CA GLY A 262 14.62 28.22 -2.73
C GLY A 262 14.63 28.76 -4.14
N HIS A 263 13.46 28.97 -4.74
CA HIS A 263 13.36 29.56 -6.07
C HIS A 263 13.78 31.04 -6.06
N ARG A 264 13.64 31.72 -4.94
CA ARG A 264 13.98 33.14 -4.81
C ARG A 264 15.33 33.37 -4.10
N ARG A 265 16.14 32.33 -3.93
CA ARG A 265 17.37 32.40 -3.13
C ARG A 265 18.36 33.45 -3.62
N ASP A 266 18.32 33.79 -4.91
CA ASP A 266 19.19 34.82 -5.51
C ASP A 266 18.41 35.99 -6.09
N ALA A 267 17.17 36.21 -5.58
CA ALA A 267 16.36 37.34 -6.02
C ALA A 267 17.04 38.68 -5.66
N ARG A 268 17.71 38.73 -4.51
CA ARG A 268 18.51 39.87 -4.06
C ARG A 268 19.84 39.31 -3.59
N VAL A 269 20.89 39.64 -4.29
CA VAL A 269 22.24 39.07 -4.04
C VAL A 269 23.33 40.12 -4.28
N ALA A 270 24.35 40.09 -3.44
CA ALA A 270 25.55 40.88 -3.64
C ALA A 270 26.75 39.95 -3.89
N SER A 271 27.62 40.35 -4.81
CA SER A 271 28.89 39.67 -5.05
C SER A 271 30.00 40.61 -4.58
N VAL A 272 30.90 40.10 -3.75
CA VAL A 272 31.94 40.91 -3.14
C VAL A 272 33.28 40.23 -3.31
N SER A 273 34.33 41.05 -3.28
CA SER A 273 35.70 40.56 -3.17
C SER A 273 36.52 41.46 -2.24
N GLY A 274 37.53 40.88 -1.61
CA GLY A 274 38.32 41.55 -0.63
C GLY A 274 39.27 40.63 0.12
N ASP A 275 39.64 41.03 1.32
CA ASP A 275 40.61 40.29 2.09
C ASP A 275 40.28 40.19 3.58
N ASP A 276 38.99 40.24 3.93
CA ASP A 276 38.58 40.07 5.35
C ASP A 276 38.33 38.56 5.62
N PRO A 277 39.21 37.90 6.36
CA PRO A 277 39.13 36.45 6.53
C PRO A 277 37.96 35.98 7.39
N ARG A 278 37.22 36.90 8.02
CA ARG A 278 36.09 36.55 8.93
C ARG A 278 34.84 36.12 8.19
N LEU A 279 34.74 36.35 6.86
CA LEU A 279 33.52 35.98 6.14
C LEU A 279 33.38 34.47 6.06
N ILE A 280 32.22 33.97 6.53
CA ILE A 280 31.91 32.56 6.60
C ILE A 280 30.42 32.41 6.34
N PRO A 281 29.99 31.40 5.56
CA PRO A 281 28.57 31.23 5.30
C PRO A 281 27.75 31.10 6.58
N GLY A 282 26.59 31.74 6.60
CA GLY A 282 25.66 31.70 7.69
C GLY A 282 25.89 32.70 8.79
N HIS A 283 27.03 33.38 8.81
CA HIS A 283 27.40 34.35 9.85
C HIS A 283 27.24 35.76 9.30
N ALA A 284 26.28 36.51 9.80
CA ALA A 284 26.00 37.84 9.31
C ALA A 284 27.07 38.85 9.75
N PHE A 285 27.25 39.91 9.00
CA PHE A 285 28.12 40.99 9.33
C PHE A 285 27.50 42.33 8.92
N ALA A 286 27.87 43.39 9.62
CA ALA A 286 27.52 44.75 9.24
C ALA A 286 28.57 45.30 8.28
N LEU A 287 28.16 45.88 7.16
CA LEU A 287 29.04 46.54 6.22
C LEU A 287 29.08 48.04 6.53
N GLU A 288 30.27 48.61 6.50
CA GLU A 288 30.45 50.07 6.68
C GLU A 288 31.40 50.60 5.62
N GLY A 289 31.24 51.88 5.30
CA GLY A 289 32.17 52.61 4.40
C GLY A 289 31.76 52.60 2.95
N HIS A 290 30.66 51.98 2.58
CA HIS A 290 30.21 52.01 1.19
C HIS A 290 29.61 53.37 0.85
N PRO A 291 29.92 53.94 -0.32
CA PRO A 291 29.39 55.25 -0.70
C PRO A 291 27.88 55.29 -0.87
N ARG A 292 27.25 54.16 -1.21
CA ARG A 292 25.81 54.08 -1.24
C ARG A 292 25.31 53.65 0.13
N ALA A 293 24.58 54.57 0.78
CA ALA A 293 24.30 54.48 2.20
C ALA A 293 23.48 53.23 2.56
N ASP A 294 22.50 52.84 1.72
CA ASP A 294 21.62 51.70 2.00
C ASP A 294 22.36 50.37 1.89
N PHE A 295 23.56 50.32 1.32
CA PHE A 295 24.35 49.12 1.33
C PHE A 295 25.13 48.93 2.64
N ASN A 296 25.28 49.98 3.45
CA ASN A 296 25.86 49.89 4.78
C ASN A 296 24.81 49.30 5.73
N ALA A 297 24.66 47.99 5.65
CA ALA A 297 23.58 47.23 6.31
C ALA A 297 24.14 45.87 6.74
N TRP A 298 23.29 45.02 7.28
CA TRP A 298 23.67 43.67 7.64
C TRP A 298 23.48 42.73 6.46
N TRP A 299 24.50 41.91 6.20
CA TRP A 299 24.56 40.94 5.10
C TRP A 299 24.94 39.57 5.63
N ARG A 300 24.51 38.53 4.96
CA ARG A 300 24.83 37.14 5.33
C ARG A 300 25.49 36.46 4.14
N PRO A 301 26.73 35.95 4.27
CA PRO A 301 27.32 35.17 3.20
C PRO A 301 26.59 33.86 2.98
N VAL A 302 26.36 33.51 1.70
CA VAL A 302 25.80 32.21 1.32
C VAL A 302 26.84 31.32 0.68
N ARG A 303 27.87 31.92 0.08
CA ARG A 303 29.01 31.20 -0.48
C ARG A 303 30.24 32.08 -0.34
N VAL A 304 31.36 31.47 0.07
CA VAL A 304 32.63 32.17 0.18
C VAL A 304 33.73 31.26 -0.36
N VAL A 305 34.66 31.86 -1.16
CA VAL A 305 35.87 31.18 -1.60
C VAL A 305 37.04 32.03 -1.12
N HIS A 306 37.91 31.44 -0.31
CA HIS A 306 39.14 32.06 0.20
C HIS A 306 40.32 31.44 -0.54
N ARG A 307 41.27 32.26 -0.95
CA ARG A 307 42.50 31.80 -1.58
C ARG A 307 43.70 32.50 -0.96
N GLY A 308 44.77 31.75 -0.80
CA GLY A 308 45.97 32.32 -0.26
C GLY A 308 47.23 31.58 -0.73
N THR A 309 48.34 32.31 -0.78
CA THR A 309 49.63 31.75 -1.11
C THR A 309 50.67 32.24 -0.11
N GLN A 310 51.67 31.39 0.15
CA GLN A 310 52.76 31.69 1.05
C GLN A 310 53.98 30.97 0.52
N TYR A 311 54.53 31.50 -0.57
CA TYR A 311 55.61 30.81 -1.28
C TYR A 311 56.89 30.71 -0.47
N ALA A 312 57.08 31.55 0.56
CA ALA A 312 58.23 31.45 1.47
C ALA A 312 58.31 30.07 2.15
N GLY A 313 57.15 29.36 2.29
CA GLY A 313 57.13 28.01 2.84
C GLY A 313 57.82 26.97 1.98
N GLN A 314 58.14 27.27 0.75
CA GLN A 314 58.81 26.32 -0.15
C GLN A 314 60.30 26.11 0.21
N GLU A 315 60.95 27.13 0.71
CA GLU A 315 62.38 27.12 1.08
C GLU A 315 63.31 26.59 -0.02
N GLU A 316 62.90 26.66 -1.27
CA GLU A 316 63.73 26.26 -2.42
C GLU A 316 63.83 27.42 -3.37
N GLU A 317 65.04 27.80 -3.62
CA GLU A 317 65.32 28.92 -4.49
C GLU A 317 65.25 28.51 -5.96
N SER A 318 64.40 29.20 -6.70
CA SER A 318 64.38 29.17 -8.15
C SER A 318 64.45 30.61 -8.58
N ALA A 319 65.16 30.85 -9.65
CA ALA A 319 65.42 32.25 -10.14
C ALA A 319 64.04 32.91 -10.47
N ASP A 320 63.03 32.18 -10.80
CA ASP A 320 61.74 32.73 -11.20
C ASP A 320 60.62 32.37 -10.22
N ALA A 321 60.93 31.91 -9.02
CA ALA A 321 59.91 31.53 -8.04
C ALA A 321 59.16 32.77 -7.54
N PRO A 322 57.80 32.74 -7.51
CA PRO A 322 57.05 33.84 -6.91
C PRO A 322 57.39 33.96 -5.43
N LEU A 323 57.69 35.17 -5.00
CA LEU A 323 57.99 35.47 -3.60
C LEU A 323 56.85 36.33 -3.07
N GLY A 324 56.40 35.99 -1.86
CA GLY A 324 55.43 36.80 -1.17
C GLY A 324 54.23 36.00 -0.64
N VAL A 325 53.43 36.73 0.04
CA VAL A 325 52.18 36.24 0.65
C VAL A 325 51.01 36.97 0.02
N SER A 326 49.98 36.23 -0.36
CA SER A 326 48.77 36.83 -0.88
C SER A 326 47.55 36.15 -0.24
N TYR A 327 46.51 36.96 -0.13
CA TYR A 327 45.22 36.42 0.32
C TYR A 327 44.11 37.25 -0.30
N ASP A 328 43.09 36.56 -0.83
CA ASP A 328 41.88 37.20 -1.33
C ASP A 328 40.70 36.28 -1.10
N LEU A 329 39.52 36.89 -1.09
CA LEU A 329 38.28 36.12 -1.04
C LEU A 329 37.27 36.69 -2.03
N ARG A 330 36.32 35.82 -2.37
CA ARG A 330 35.12 36.20 -3.12
C ARG A 330 33.94 35.61 -2.39
N ALA A 331 32.84 36.35 -2.32
CA ALA A 331 31.66 35.87 -1.60
C ALA A 331 30.38 36.31 -2.29
N GLU A 332 29.36 35.51 -2.13
CA GLU A 332 27.98 35.87 -2.46
C GLU A 332 27.25 36.12 -1.16
N LEU A 333 26.51 37.21 -1.10
CA LEU A 333 25.79 37.62 0.10
C LEU A 333 24.31 37.81 -0.19
N VAL A 334 23.49 37.64 0.83
CA VAL A 334 22.09 38.07 0.80
C VAL A 334 21.88 39.06 1.97
N PRO A 335 20.86 39.93 1.91
CA PRO A 335 20.53 40.74 3.07
C PRO A 335 20.22 39.86 4.27
N GLU A 336 20.59 40.28 5.47
CA GLU A 336 20.44 39.46 6.67
C GLU A 336 18.99 39.02 6.89
N ASP A 337 18.01 39.84 6.52
CA ASP A 337 16.60 39.55 6.74
C ASP A 337 16.02 38.54 5.75
N VAL A 338 16.77 38.10 4.77
CA VAL A 338 16.31 37.08 3.82
C VAL A 338 16.40 35.69 4.46
N GLU A 339 15.28 34.99 4.50
CA GLU A 339 15.23 33.58 4.93
C GLU A 339 15.62 32.72 3.73
N TRP A 340 16.90 32.63 3.47
CA TRP A 340 17.45 31.90 2.34
C TRP A 340 17.23 30.40 2.50
N ARG A 341 16.91 29.72 1.39
CA ARG A 341 16.83 28.24 1.34
C ARG A 341 17.55 27.76 0.08
N PRO A 342 18.10 26.54 0.10
CA PRO A 342 18.76 26.02 -1.10
C PRO A 342 17.75 25.73 -2.21
N ALA A 343 18.25 25.52 -3.41
CA ALA A 343 17.40 25.13 -4.53
C ALA A 343 16.66 23.84 -4.19
N PRO A 344 15.37 23.74 -4.53
CA PRO A 344 14.63 22.49 -4.30
C PRO A 344 15.30 21.34 -5.06
N LEU A 345 15.47 20.21 -4.38
CA LEU A 345 15.97 19.00 -5.02
C LEU A 345 14.81 18.27 -5.71
N PRO A 346 15.11 17.49 -6.76
CA PRO A 346 14.08 16.69 -7.39
C PRO A 346 13.42 15.74 -6.38
N ARG A 347 12.12 15.50 -6.55
CA ARG A 347 11.43 14.55 -5.69
C ARG A 347 11.97 13.14 -5.93
N PRO A 348 11.98 12.29 -4.90
CA PRO A 348 12.46 10.92 -5.08
C PRO A 348 11.56 10.15 -6.04
N ARG A 349 12.14 9.23 -6.81
CA ARG A 349 11.41 8.43 -7.78
C ARG A 349 11.89 6.99 -7.73
N ILE A 350 10.92 6.06 -7.78
CA ILE A 350 11.20 4.64 -8.01
C ILE A 350 10.64 4.29 -9.38
N ASP A 351 11.48 3.70 -10.22
CA ASP A 351 11.08 3.26 -11.55
C ASP A 351 10.55 1.85 -11.46
N GLY A 352 9.28 1.67 -11.81
CA GLY A 352 8.65 0.38 -11.91
C GLY A 352 8.23 -0.23 -10.59
N PRO A 353 7.49 -1.36 -10.66
CA PRO A 353 7.00 -2.04 -9.48
C PRO A 353 8.05 -2.91 -8.79
N GLN A 354 7.78 -3.24 -7.55
CA GLN A 354 8.61 -4.11 -6.72
C GLN A 354 7.78 -5.26 -6.17
N ILE A 355 8.45 -6.33 -5.78
CA ILE A 355 7.83 -7.49 -5.14
C ILE A 355 7.95 -7.34 -3.63
N ALA A 356 6.91 -7.77 -2.91
CA ALA A 356 6.96 -7.80 -1.44
C ALA A 356 6.10 -8.96 -0.93
N THR A 357 6.30 -9.31 0.33
CA THR A 357 5.53 -10.37 1.00
C THR A 357 4.63 -9.73 2.06
N VAL A 358 3.36 -10.10 2.10
CA VAL A 358 2.42 -9.60 3.10
C VAL A 358 2.80 -10.11 4.47
N VAL A 359 2.78 -9.25 5.49
CA VAL A 359 3.16 -9.58 6.85
C VAL A 359 2.12 -9.10 7.85
N GLY A 360 2.26 -9.57 9.10
CA GLY A 360 1.37 -9.19 10.18
C GLY A 360 1.80 -9.82 11.49
N PRO A 361 0.94 -9.77 12.53
CA PRO A 361 1.28 -10.33 13.84
C PRO A 361 1.49 -11.84 13.79
N ALA A 362 2.32 -12.32 14.68
CA ALA A 362 2.59 -13.76 14.79
C ALA A 362 1.29 -14.53 15.05
N GLY A 363 1.11 -15.63 14.34
CA GLY A 363 -0.09 -16.48 14.50
C GLY A 363 -1.31 -15.97 13.76
N GLU A 364 -1.22 -14.83 13.06
CA GLU A 364 -2.33 -14.31 12.28
C GLU A 364 -2.21 -14.74 10.82
N GLU A 365 -3.34 -14.81 10.14
CA GLU A 365 -3.39 -15.20 8.73
C GLU A 365 -3.85 -14.05 7.84
N ILE A 366 -4.69 -13.17 8.35
CA ILE A 366 -5.20 -12.00 7.63
C ILE A 366 -5.02 -10.78 8.52
N HIS A 367 -4.32 -9.77 8.04
CA HIS A 367 -4.08 -8.55 8.82
C HIS A 367 -4.35 -7.34 7.94
N CYS A 368 -5.44 -6.64 8.20
CA CYS A 368 -5.83 -5.47 7.43
C CYS A 368 -6.51 -4.46 8.33
N ASP A 369 -6.65 -3.24 7.83
CA ASP A 369 -7.38 -2.19 8.53
C ASP A 369 -8.78 -1.99 7.92
N GLU A 370 -9.46 -0.93 8.34
CA GLU A 370 -10.83 -0.65 7.92
C GLU A 370 -10.98 -0.35 6.42
N TRP A 371 -9.89 -0.01 5.74
CA TRP A 371 -9.88 0.23 4.30
C TRP A 371 -9.32 -0.95 3.51
N GLY A 372 -9.07 -2.08 4.16
CA GLY A 372 -8.51 -3.25 3.49
C GLY A 372 -7.04 -3.11 3.13
N ARG A 373 -6.33 -2.19 3.81
CA ARG A 373 -4.88 -2.03 3.60
C ARG A 373 -4.12 -3.15 4.30
N VAL A 374 -2.95 -3.45 3.78
CA VAL A 374 -2.07 -4.49 4.33
C VAL A 374 -0.68 -3.92 4.60
N LYS A 375 0.14 -4.71 5.28
CA LYS A 375 1.55 -4.38 5.53
C LYS A 375 2.42 -5.44 4.86
N VAL A 376 3.61 -5.04 4.43
CA VAL A 376 4.47 -5.94 3.65
C VAL A 376 5.91 -5.89 4.17
N GLN A 377 6.69 -6.88 3.76
CA GLN A 377 8.15 -6.91 3.94
C GLN A 377 8.77 -6.89 2.55
N PHE A 378 9.59 -5.87 2.28
CA PHE A 378 10.32 -5.79 1.03
C PHE A 378 11.59 -6.65 1.10
N PRO A 379 11.99 -7.32 0.02
CA PRO A 379 13.22 -8.11 0.01
C PRO A 379 14.49 -7.31 0.31
N TRP A 380 14.50 -6.01 -0.04
CA TRP A 380 15.66 -5.15 0.19
C TRP A 380 15.74 -4.67 1.63
N ASP A 381 14.68 -4.79 2.42
CA ASP A 381 14.65 -4.24 3.78
C ASP A 381 15.35 -5.19 4.74
N ARG A 382 16.60 -4.84 5.08
CA ARG A 382 17.42 -5.64 5.99
C ARG A 382 17.07 -5.44 7.45
N GLU A 383 16.32 -4.39 7.77
CA GLU A 383 15.97 -4.02 9.14
C GLU A 383 14.58 -4.48 9.54
N GLY A 384 13.73 -4.82 8.58
CA GLY A 384 12.37 -5.28 8.83
C GLY A 384 12.33 -6.62 9.54
N ARG A 385 11.36 -6.79 10.43
CA ARG A 385 11.23 -7.99 11.25
C ARG A 385 10.23 -8.99 10.72
N HIS A 386 9.67 -8.75 9.54
CA HIS A 386 8.63 -9.59 8.93
C HIS A 386 7.40 -9.67 9.83
N ASP A 387 7.00 -8.54 10.40
CA ASP A 387 5.86 -8.44 11.30
C ASP A 387 5.00 -7.21 10.98
N GLU A 388 4.04 -6.92 11.84
CA GLU A 388 3.09 -5.81 11.65
C GLU A 388 3.76 -4.43 11.71
N PHE A 389 5.05 -4.36 12.00
CA PHE A 389 5.79 -3.10 12.02
C PHE A 389 6.73 -2.93 10.84
N SER A 390 6.73 -3.85 9.89
CA SER A 390 7.67 -3.79 8.75
C SER A 390 7.43 -2.60 7.84
N THR A 391 6.16 -2.23 7.61
CA THR A 391 5.84 -1.02 6.82
C THR A 391 4.63 -0.31 7.41
N CYS A 392 4.26 0.81 6.80
CA CYS A 392 2.97 1.44 7.01
C CYS A 392 1.86 0.59 6.39
N TRP A 393 0.61 0.99 6.65
CA TRP A 393 -0.55 0.43 5.95
C TRP A 393 -0.50 0.84 4.47
N ILE A 394 -0.64 -0.15 3.58
CA ILE A 394 -0.55 0.05 2.13
C ILE A 394 -1.89 -0.33 1.49
N ARG A 395 -2.45 0.57 0.70
CA ARG A 395 -3.71 0.33 -0.01
C ARG A 395 -3.55 -0.79 -1.03
N VAL A 396 -4.66 -1.54 -1.24
CA VAL A 396 -4.68 -2.66 -2.18
C VAL A 396 -5.70 -2.36 -3.28
N ALA A 397 -5.25 -2.38 -4.52
CA ALA A 397 -6.14 -2.23 -5.67
C ALA A 397 -7.08 -3.45 -5.74
N GLN A 398 -8.37 -3.20 -5.97
CA GLN A 398 -9.37 -4.22 -6.18
C GLN A 398 -9.93 -4.07 -7.60
N ASN A 399 -10.42 -5.16 -8.16
CA ASN A 399 -10.91 -5.14 -9.54
C ASN A 399 -12.16 -4.26 -9.70
N TRP A 400 -12.88 -4.02 -8.60
CA TRP A 400 -14.13 -3.27 -8.62
C TRP A 400 -14.29 -2.67 -7.22
N ALA A 401 -14.42 -1.35 -7.13
CA ALA A 401 -14.44 -0.66 -5.84
C ALA A 401 -15.46 0.49 -5.88
N GLY A 402 -16.64 0.23 -5.39
CA GLY A 402 -17.69 1.23 -5.27
C GLY A 402 -17.94 1.62 -3.83
N ALA A 403 -19.05 2.29 -3.57
CA ALA A 403 -19.45 2.70 -2.22
C ALA A 403 -20.28 1.57 -1.60
N ASP A 404 -19.66 0.80 -0.76
CA ASP A 404 -20.24 -0.37 -0.09
C ASP A 404 -20.59 -1.51 -1.04
N TRP A 405 -19.96 -1.53 -2.24
CA TRP A 405 -20.12 -2.64 -3.19
C TRP A 405 -18.87 -2.76 -4.04
N GLY A 406 -18.62 -3.95 -4.56
CA GLY A 406 -17.47 -4.23 -5.40
C GLY A 406 -16.84 -5.59 -5.13
N HIS A 407 -15.59 -5.73 -5.49
CA HIS A 407 -14.79 -6.95 -5.26
C HIS A 407 -13.85 -6.71 -4.09
N MET A 408 -13.79 -7.65 -3.18
CA MET A 408 -12.92 -7.54 -2.02
C MET A 408 -12.22 -8.87 -1.77
N ALA A 409 -10.89 -8.88 -1.86
CA ALA A 409 -10.08 -10.04 -1.53
C ALA A 409 -8.79 -9.55 -0.91
N ILE A 410 -8.68 -9.65 0.40
CA ILE A 410 -7.53 -9.13 1.15
C ILE A 410 -6.33 -10.08 0.95
N PRO A 411 -5.18 -9.57 0.54
CA PRO A 411 -3.97 -10.39 0.50
C PRO A 411 -3.62 -10.90 1.89
N ARG A 412 -3.30 -12.18 2.00
CA ARG A 412 -3.03 -12.81 3.30
C ARG A 412 -1.54 -12.85 3.60
N ILE A 413 -1.21 -12.95 4.88
CA ILE A 413 0.18 -13.04 5.35
C ILE A 413 0.88 -14.20 4.65
N GLY A 414 2.07 -13.95 4.11
CA GLY A 414 2.85 -14.91 3.35
C GLY A 414 2.66 -14.84 1.85
N GLN A 415 1.64 -14.14 1.37
CA GLN A 415 1.41 -14.00 -0.08
C GLN A 415 2.34 -12.95 -0.68
N GLU A 416 2.74 -13.18 -1.92
CA GLU A 416 3.57 -12.25 -2.67
C GLU A 416 2.68 -11.26 -3.41
N VAL A 417 3.00 -9.99 -3.29
CA VAL A 417 2.25 -8.91 -3.93
C VAL A 417 3.19 -8.06 -4.78
N ILE A 418 2.60 -7.39 -5.76
CA ILE A 418 3.28 -6.39 -6.58
C ILE A 418 2.97 -5.03 -5.98
N VAL A 419 4.03 -4.29 -5.60
CA VAL A 419 3.90 -2.96 -5.03
C VAL A 419 4.37 -1.94 -6.05
N ASP A 420 3.50 -1.00 -6.38
CA ASP A 420 3.82 0.13 -7.23
C ASP A 420 3.82 1.39 -6.36
N TYR A 421 4.10 2.54 -6.97
CA TYR A 421 4.28 3.78 -6.22
C TYR A 421 3.51 4.90 -6.90
N LEU A 422 2.64 5.58 -6.15
CA LEU A 422 1.85 6.68 -6.69
C LEU A 422 2.80 7.81 -7.10
N ASP A 423 2.71 8.25 -8.34
CA ASP A 423 3.60 9.26 -8.92
C ASP A 423 5.09 8.89 -8.82
N GLY A 424 5.40 7.61 -8.65
CA GLY A 424 6.78 7.16 -8.47
C GLY A 424 7.37 7.49 -7.11
N ASP A 425 6.57 7.95 -6.16
CA ASP A 425 7.04 8.41 -4.84
C ASP A 425 7.27 7.22 -3.93
N CYS A 426 8.51 7.02 -3.50
CA CYS A 426 8.87 5.90 -2.62
C CYS A 426 8.11 5.90 -1.30
N ASP A 427 7.57 7.04 -0.90
CA ASP A 427 6.80 7.15 0.34
C ASP A 427 5.30 6.86 0.14
N GLN A 428 4.86 6.51 -1.09
CA GLN A 428 3.47 6.29 -1.44
C GLN A 428 3.26 4.94 -2.13
N PRO A 429 3.54 3.82 -1.44
CA PRO A 429 3.34 2.51 -2.04
C PRO A 429 1.87 2.15 -2.17
N ILE A 430 1.55 1.31 -3.18
CA ILE A 430 0.22 0.75 -3.39
C ILE A 430 0.37 -0.66 -3.97
N VAL A 431 -0.42 -1.62 -3.45
CA VAL A 431 -0.42 -2.99 -3.98
C VAL A 431 -1.31 -3.00 -5.22
N THR A 432 -0.74 -3.39 -6.37
CA THR A 432 -1.45 -3.40 -7.65
C THR A 432 -1.70 -4.80 -8.18
N GLY A 433 -1.12 -5.84 -7.57
CA GLY A 433 -1.31 -7.19 -8.05
C GLY A 433 -0.73 -8.22 -7.10
N ARG A 434 -0.83 -9.48 -7.54
CA ARG A 434 -0.37 -10.64 -6.77
C ARG A 434 0.27 -11.63 -7.73
N THR A 435 1.23 -12.39 -7.24
CA THR A 435 1.90 -13.41 -8.04
C THR A 435 2.07 -14.68 -7.24
N TYR A 436 2.08 -15.81 -7.94
CA TYR A 436 2.47 -17.07 -7.34
C TYR A 436 4.00 -17.17 -7.30
N ARG A 437 4.49 -17.97 -6.37
CA ARG A 437 5.92 -18.24 -6.24
C ARG A 437 6.12 -19.66 -5.73
N ALA A 438 7.36 -20.07 -5.54
CA ALA A 438 7.68 -21.47 -5.20
C ALA A 438 6.97 -21.97 -3.94
N THR A 439 6.79 -21.10 -2.95
CA THR A 439 6.11 -21.44 -1.69
C THR A 439 4.60 -21.22 -1.72
N ASN A 440 4.09 -20.56 -2.76
CA ASN A 440 2.65 -20.23 -2.90
C ASN A 440 2.24 -20.59 -4.33
N ARG A 441 1.95 -21.88 -4.55
CA ARG A 441 1.68 -22.40 -5.90
C ARG A 441 0.23 -22.20 -6.30
N PRO A 442 -0.09 -22.18 -7.61
CA PRO A 442 -1.48 -22.12 -8.09
C PRO A 442 -2.34 -23.25 -7.53
N PRO A 443 -3.67 -23.07 -7.50
CA PRO A 443 -4.59 -24.10 -6.92
C PRO A 443 -4.54 -25.46 -7.59
N TYR A 444 -4.11 -25.54 -8.84
CA TYR A 444 -4.00 -26.79 -9.59
C TYR A 444 -2.62 -26.91 -10.19
N ALA A 445 -2.14 -28.14 -10.31
CA ALA A 445 -0.81 -28.42 -10.84
C ALA A 445 -0.74 -27.97 -12.30
N LEU A 446 0.22 -27.09 -12.59
CA LEU A 446 0.46 -26.62 -13.94
C LEU A 446 1.73 -27.28 -14.49
N PRO A 447 1.81 -27.55 -15.77
CA PRO A 447 0.87 -27.20 -16.84
C PRO A 447 -0.28 -28.19 -17.07
N ASP A 448 -0.40 -29.24 -16.26
CA ASP A 448 -1.35 -30.34 -16.52
C ASP A 448 -2.80 -29.85 -16.54
N HIS A 449 -3.13 -28.88 -15.67
CA HIS A 449 -4.50 -28.35 -15.54
C HIS A 449 -4.64 -26.94 -16.09
N LYS A 450 -3.90 -26.62 -17.16
CA LYS A 450 -3.86 -25.25 -17.69
C LYS A 450 -5.19 -24.77 -18.28
N ILE A 451 -6.11 -25.68 -18.56
CA ILE A 451 -7.43 -25.31 -19.10
C ILE A 451 -8.45 -24.95 -18.02
N LEU A 452 -8.09 -25.13 -16.74
CA LEU A 452 -8.96 -24.75 -15.63
C LEU A 452 -8.77 -23.28 -15.29
N SER A 453 -9.86 -22.56 -15.06
CA SER A 453 -9.85 -21.22 -14.47
C SER A 453 -10.61 -21.30 -13.15
N THR A 454 -10.06 -20.68 -12.10
CA THR A 454 -10.66 -20.82 -10.80
C THR A 454 -10.45 -19.62 -9.89
N ILE A 455 -11.43 -19.37 -9.02
CA ILE A 455 -11.29 -18.55 -7.82
C ILE A 455 -11.50 -19.50 -6.64
N LYS A 456 -10.41 -19.79 -5.92
CA LYS A 456 -10.46 -20.76 -4.82
C LYS A 456 -10.00 -20.09 -3.53
N SER A 457 -10.87 -20.07 -2.53
CA SER A 457 -10.57 -19.50 -1.22
C SER A 457 -9.87 -20.51 -0.32
N LYS A 458 -9.55 -20.07 0.89
CA LYS A 458 -9.02 -20.93 1.94
C LYS A 458 -9.69 -20.55 3.25
N GLU A 459 -10.17 -21.54 3.97
CA GLU A 459 -10.78 -21.34 5.27
C GLU A 459 -9.83 -20.61 6.22
N TYR A 460 -10.34 -19.60 6.94
CA TYR A 460 -9.53 -18.86 7.92
C TYR A 460 -9.08 -19.83 9.02
N LYS A 461 -7.77 -19.93 9.17
CA LYS A 461 -7.11 -20.83 10.13
C LYS A 461 -7.52 -22.30 9.95
N GLY A 462 -7.97 -22.68 8.75
CA GLY A 462 -8.34 -24.06 8.41
C GLY A 462 -7.79 -24.45 7.07
N SER A 463 -8.30 -25.56 6.53
CA SER A 463 -7.80 -26.11 5.27
C SER A 463 -8.86 -26.22 4.18
N ARG A 464 -10.16 -26.05 4.52
CA ARG A 464 -11.24 -26.19 3.54
C ARG A 464 -11.30 -24.99 2.61
N ALA A 465 -12.04 -25.11 1.51
CA ALA A 465 -12.11 -24.10 0.48
C ALA A 465 -13.54 -23.88 -0.01
N ASN A 466 -13.80 -22.72 -0.56
CA ASN A 466 -14.90 -22.47 -1.47
C ASN A 466 -14.28 -22.19 -2.84
N GLU A 467 -14.97 -22.57 -3.91
CA GLU A 467 -14.38 -22.46 -5.24
C GLU A 467 -15.42 -22.17 -6.31
N LEU A 468 -15.11 -21.24 -7.19
CA LEU A 468 -15.80 -21.07 -8.47
C LEU A 468 -14.83 -21.56 -9.54
N ARG A 469 -15.17 -22.65 -10.23
CA ARG A 469 -14.29 -23.29 -11.21
C ARG A 469 -14.93 -23.35 -12.58
N ILE A 470 -14.15 -23.07 -13.60
CA ILE A 470 -14.54 -23.17 -15.01
C ILE A 470 -13.57 -24.14 -15.67
N ASP A 471 -14.11 -25.13 -16.37
CA ASP A 471 -13.30 -26.15 -17.04
C ASP A 471 -13.63 -26.11 -18.53
N ASP A 472 -12.64 -25.71 -19.34
CA ASP A 472 -12.82 -25.53 -20.77
C ASP A 472 -12.32 -26.73 -21.59
N THR A 473 -12.36 -27.94 -21.02
CA THR A 473 -11.98 -29.15 -21.74
C THR A 473 -12.83 -29.29 -23.01
N THR A 474 -12.18 -29.54 -24.15
CA THR A 474 -12.84 -29.68 -25.44
C THR A 474 -13.98 -30.70 -25.36
N ALA A 475 -15.19 -30.31 -25.78
CA ALA A 475 -16.41 -31.11 -25.77
C ALA A 475 -16.86 -31.53 -24.36
N GLN A 476 -16.26 -31.01 -23.29
CA GLN A 476 -16.59 -31.36 -21.91
C GLN A 476 -16.58 -30.11 -21.03
N ILE A 477 -17.06 -29.00 -21.56
CA ILE A 477 -17.06 -27.76 -20.78
C ILE A 477 -17.96 -27.88 -19.56
N SER A 478 -17.52 -27.29 -18.44
CA SER A 478 -18.32 -27.31 -17.22
C SER A 478 -17.98 -26.11 -16.32
N ALA A 479 -18.90 -25.82 -15.42
CA ALA A 479 -18.70 -24.80 -14.37
C ALA A 479 -19.21 -25.35 -13.06
N ALA A 480 -18.57 -24.95 -11.96
CA ALA A 480 -18.98 -25.39 -10.63
C ALA A 480 -18.80 -24.29 -9.60
N LEU A 481 -19.78 -24.19 -8.71
CA LEU A 481 -19.69 -23.39 -7.49
C LEU A 481 -19.75 -24.37 -6.33
N MET A 482 -18.68 -24.41 -5.54
CA MET A 482 -18.48 -25.51 -4.57
C MET A 482 -18.08 -24.95 -3.20
N SER A 483 -18.43 -25.68 -2.18
CA SER A 483 -17.95 -25.47 -0.82
C SER A 483 -17.55 -26.82 -0.23
N ASP A 484 -16.40 -26.89 0.41
CA ASP A 484 -15.96 -28.09 1.10
C ASP A 484 -16.85 -28.42 2.32
N HIS A 485 -17.64 -27.44 2.79
CA HIS A 485 -18.56 -27.71 3.86
C HIS A 485 -19.71 -28.59 3.35
N GLY A 486 -19.78 -29.81 3.86
CA GLY A 486 -20.82 -30.76 3.43
C GLY A 486 -20.75 -31.13 1.96
N ALA A 487 -19.58 -30.94 1.32
CA ALA A 487 -19.39 -31.21 -0.11
C ALA A 487 -20.53 -30.63 -0.95
N SER A 488 -20.93 -29.40 -0.62
CA SER A 488 -22.05 -28.72 -1.27
C SER A 488 -21.62 -28.15 -2.60
N ALA A 489 -22.44 -28.33 -3.65
CA ALA A 489 -22.03 -27.89 -4.98
C ALA A 489 -23.20 -27.69 -5.94
N LEU A 490 -23.05 -26.74 -6.83
CA LEU A 490 -23.84 -26.62 -8.04
C LEU A 490 -22.89 -26.88 -9.21
N HIS A 491 -23.12 -27.91 -9.96
CA HIS A 491 -22.34 -28.25 -11.17
C HIS A 491 -23.20 -28.02 -12.40
N LEU A 492 -22.57 -27.49 -13.46
CA LEU A 492 -23.23 -27.20 -14.73
C LEU A 492 -22.42 -27.78 -15.89
N GLY A 493 -23.09 -28.32 -16.90
CA GLY A 493 -22.47 -28.74 -18.15
C GLY A 493 -22.14 -30.23 -18.18
N TYR A 494 -20.94 -30.57 -18.61
CA TYR A 494 -20.51 -31.96 -18.70
C TYR A 494 -19.99 -32.37 -17.32
N LEU A 495 -20.78 -33.21 -16.65
CA LEU A 495 -20.47 -33.57 -15.26
C LEU A 495 -19.45 -34.70 -15.23
N THR A 496 -18.30 -34.44 -14.61
CA THR A 496 -17.23 -35.45 -14.43
C THR A 496 -16.94 -35.61 -12.95
N HIS A 497 -16.26 -36.68 -12.62
CA HIS A 497 -15.63 -36.81 -11.31
C HIS A 497 -14.48 -35.78 -11.20
N PRO A 498 -14.17 -35.31 -9.99
CA PRO A 498 -13.16 -34.25 -9.84
C PRO A 498 -11.79 -34.64 -10.42
N ARG A 499 -11.16 -33.69 -11.10
CA ARG A 499 -9.79 -33.86 -11.62
C ARG A 499 -8.78 -33.81 -10.47
N PRO A 500 -7.62 -34.41 -10.61
CA PRO A 500 -7.04 -35.04 -11.80
C PRO A 500 -7.51 -36.48 -12.07
N GLU A 501 -8.20 -37.07 -11.14
CA GLU A 501 -8.68 -38.45 -11.31
C GLU A 501 -9.91 -38.52 -12.22
N GLY A 502 -10.51 -37.35 -12.47
CA GLY A 502 -11.75 -37.24 -13.21
C GLY A 502 -11.62 -37.32 -14.67
N GLY A 503 -12.65 -36.86 -15.34
CA GLY A 503 -12.83 -37.02 -16.77
C GLY A 503 -13.81 -38.11 -17.10
N LYS A 504 -14.07 -39.05 -16.17
CA LYS A 504 -15.10 -40.04 -16.35
C LYS A 504 -16.46 -39.34 -16.23
N PRO A 505 -17.35 -39.55 -17.19
CA PRO A 505 -18.66 -38.91 -17.17
C PRO A 505 -19.55 -39.40 -16.01
N ARG A 506 -20.29 -38.45 -15.44
CA ARG A 506 -21.36 -38.74 -14.47
C ARG A 506 -22.72 -38.32 -15.01
N GLY A 507 -22.74 -37.60 -16.11
CA GLY A 507 -23.95 -37.08 -16.68
C GLY A 507 -23.70 -35.75 -17.38
N GLU A 508 -24.78 -35.17 -17.88
CA GLU A 508 -24.77 -33.87 -18.53
C GLU A 508 -25.98 -33.06 -18.02
N GLY A 509 -25.78 -31.75 -17.87
CA GLY A 509 -26.86 -30.88 -17.42
C GLY A 509 -26.47 -30.13 -16.16
N PHE A 510 -27.26 -30.23 -15.10
CA PHE A 510 -26.93 -29.61 -13.83
C PHE A 510 -27.13 -30.57 -12.67
N GLU A 511 -26.38 -30.36 -11.60
CA GLU A 511 -26.51 -31.11 -10.36
C GLU A 511 -26.36 -30.15 -9.19
N LEU A 512 -27.35 -30.18 -8.27
CA LEU A 512 -27.26 -29.46 -7.01
C LEU A 512 -27.21 -30.50 -5.91
N ARG A 513 -26.11 -30.51 -5.14
CA ARG A 513 -25.90 -31.56 -4.15
C ARG A 513 -25.32 -30.99 -2.85
N THR A 514 -25.55 -31.72 -1.77
CA THR A 514 -24.91 -31.49 -0.48
C THR A 514 -24.99 -32.78 0.34
N ASP A 515 -24.04 -32.97 1.24
CA ASP A 515 -24.08 -34.02 2.24
C ASP A 515 -24.82 -33.59 3.53
N GLU A 516 -25.28 -32.33 3.53
CA GLU A 516 -26.06 -31.76 4.65
C GLU A 516 -27.52 -31.61 4.22
N HIS A 517 -28.25 -30.68 4.79
CA HIS A 517 -29.67 -30.46 4.50
C HIS A 517 -29.83 -29.50 3.30
N GLY A 518 -30.83 -29.80 2.47
CA GLY A 518 -31.15 -28.94 1.34
C GLY A 518 -32.55 -28.36 1.45
N ALA A 519 -32.75 -27.16 0.92
CA ALA A 519 -34.07 -26.53 0.83
C ALA A 519 -34.15 -25.73 -0.46
N VAL A 520 -35.27 -25.91 -1.18
CA VAL A 520 -35.61 -25.10 -2.35
C VAL A 520 -36.85 -24.31 -1.99
N ARG A 521 -36.78 -23.01 -1.93
CA ARG A 521 -37.89 -22.15 -1.48
C ARG A 521 -38.15 -21.03 -2.46
N ALA A 522 -39.44 -20.75 -2.65
CA ALA A 522 -39.84 -19.60 -3.49
C ALA A 522 -41.06 -18.95 -2.83
N ALA A 523 -41.05 -17.62 -2.72
CA ALA A 523 -42.12 -16.90 -2.02
C ALA A 523 -43.41 -16.84 -2.82
N LYS A 524 -43.34 -16.89 -4.15
CA LYS A 524 -44.54 -16.75 -4.99
C LYS A 524 -44.95 -18.01 -5.71
N GLY A 525 -44.07 -18.90 -6.02
CA GLY A 525 -44.37 -20.15 -6.68
C GLY A 525 -43.10 -20.85 -7.15
N LEU A 526 -43.18 -22.16 -7.25
CA LEU A 526 -42.07 -22.98 -7.73
C LEU A 526 -42.60 -23.94 -8.79
N LEU A 527 -42.00 -23.91 -9.95
CA LEU A 527 -42.34 -24.84 -11.03
C LEU A 527 -41.14 -25.76 -11.27
N LEU A 528 -41.37 -27.04 -11.23
CA LEU A 528 -40.39 -28.06 -11.63
C LEU A 528 -41.03 -28.80 -12.82
N SER A 529 -40.40 -28.75 -13.96
CA SER A 529 -40.96 -29.34 -15.17
C SER A 529 -39.88 -29.94 -16.04
N THR A 530 -40.24 -30.88 -16.85
CA THR A 530 -39.42 -31.35 -17.96
C THR A 530 -40.17 -30.94 -19.24
N GLU A 531 -39.49 -30.31 -20.17
CA GLU A 531 -40.09 -29.90 -21.45
C GLU A 531 -39.81 -30.95 -22.50
N GLU A 532 -40.78 -31.17 -23.37
CA GLU A 532 -40.63 -32.15 -24.41
C GLU A 532 -39.51 -31.78 -25.39
N GLN A 533 -38.57 -32.67 -25.49
CA GLN A 533 -37.53 -32.62 -26.51
C GLN A 533 -37.33 -34.04 -27.06
N LEU A 534 -37.05 -34.11 -28.35
CA LEU A 534 -36.72 -35.41 -28.96
C LEU A 534 -35.57 -36.05 -28.18
N ARG A 535 -35.78 -37.25 -27.64
CA ARG A 535 -34.78 -38.05 -26.91
C ARG A 535 -34.53 -37.56 -25.48
N ALA A 536 -35.44 -36.82 -24.92
CA ALA A 536 -35.26 -36.44 -23.54
C ALA A 536 -35.96 -37.39 -22.60
N UNK A 537 -35.64 -37.72 -21.58
CA UNK A 537 -36.18 -38.51 -20.71
C UNK A 537 -36.99 -37.79 -19.89
N UNK A 538 -37.42 -37.46 -20.06
CA UNK A 538 -38.13 -36.75 -19.52
C UNK A 538 -38.72 -37.18 -18.40
N SER A 539 -38.05 -37.35 -17.57
CA SER A 539 -38.65 -37.83 -16.32
C SER A 539 -38.22 -36.97 -15.12
N LEU A 540 -39.16 -36.85 -14.18
CA LEU A 540 -38.85 -36.28 -12.87
C LEU A 540 -39.00 -37.39 -11.82
N THR A 541 -37.93 -37.70 -11.09
CA THR A 541 -37.92 -38.69 -10.07
C THR A 541 -37.66 -38.02 -8.72
N LEU A 542 -38.53 -38.30 -7.74
CA LEU A 542 -38.32 -37.87 -6.37
C LEU A 542 -38.07 -39.15 -5.54
N ALA A 543 -36.96 -39.22 -4.86
CA ALA A 543 -36.59 -40.38 -4.07
C ALA A 543 -35.96 -39.94 -2.76
N ALA A 544 -36.27 -40.66 -1.70
CA ALA A 544 -35.70 -40.39 -0.39
C ALA A 544 -35.38 -41.72 0.29
N GLY A 545 -34.38 -41.71 1.15
CA GLY A 545 -33.97 -42.89 1.91
C GLY A 545 -34.97 -43.27 3.01
N GLU A 546 -35.73 -42.31 3.49
CA GLU A 546 -36.69 -42.54 4.56
C GLU A 546 -38.10 -42.07 4.17
N HIS A 547 -38.31 -40.76 4.03
CA HIS A 547 -39.64 -40.19 3.85
C HIS A 547 -39.71 -39.19 2.72
N VAL A 548 -40.84 -39.19 2.01
CA VAL A 548 -41.21 -38.06 1.13
C VAL A 548 -42.54 -37.53 1.67
N ASP A 549 -42.52 -36.32 2.21
CA ASP A 549 -43.74 -35.65 2.70
C ASP A 549 -44.15 -34.59 1.70
N SER A 550 -45.42 -34.59 1.32
CA SER A 550 -45.96 -33.60 0.42
C SER A 550 -47.17 -32.93 1.10
N VAL A 551 -47.04 -31.67 1.40
CA VAL A 551 -48.04 -30.92 2.17
C VAL A 551 -48.45 -29.69 1.42
N ALA A 552 -49.74 -29.43 1.26
CA ALA A 552 -50.27 -28.23 0.69
C ALA A 552 -51.30 -27.60 1.63
N ARG A 553 -51.23 -26.32 1.81
CA ARG A 553 -52.15 -25.61 2.71
C ARG A 553 -53.57 -25.56 2.16
N GLN A 554 -53.77 -25.63 0.86
CA GLN A 554 -55.08 -25.59 0.22
C GLN A 554 -55.31 -26.85 -0.60
N ASN A 555 -54.75 -26.98 -1.79
CA ASN A 555 -55.02 -28.05 -2.70
C ASN A 555 -53.80 -28.80 -3.14
N GLN A 556 -53.88 -30.10 -3.25
CA GLN A 556 -52.87 -30.92 -3.90
C GLN A 556 -53.59 -31.73 -4.99
N GLN A 557 -53.07 -31.60 -6.23
CA GLN A 557 -53.65 -32.29 -7.38
C GLN A 557 -52.59 -33.20 -8.01
N VAL A 558 -53.02 -34.40 -8.36
CA VAL A 558 -52.13 -35.33 -9.10
C VAL A 558 -52.89 -35.69 -10.37
N THR A 559 -52.29 -35.37 -11.53
CA THR A 559 -52.89 -35.66 -12.83
C THR A 559 -51.84 -36.36 -13.69
N ALA A 560 -52.23 -37.39 -14.38
CA ALA A 560 -51.34 -38.08 -15.32
C ALA A 560 -52.10 -38.36 -16.63
N GLY A 561 -51.43 -38.19 -17.76
CA GLY A 561 -52.01 -38.45 -19.07
C GLY A 561 -52.27 -39.94 -19.31
N GLN A 562 -51.56 -40.82 -18.60
CA GLN A 562 -51.75 -42.27 -18.75
C GLN A 562 -52.07 -42.96 -17.43
N LYS A 563 -51.11 -43.01 -16.50
CA LYS A 563 -51.30 -43.81 -15.28
C LYS A 563 -50.87 -43.06 -14.02
N VAL A 564 -51.61 -43.25 -12.96
CA VAL A 564 -51.15 -43.02 -11.58
C VAL A 564 -51.14 -44.38 -10.91
N VAL A 565 -49.98 -44.75 -10.35
CA VAL A 565 -49.84 -46.03 -9.61
C VAL A 565 -49.38 -45.69 -8.21
N ILE A 566 -50.11 -46.23 -7.20
CA ILE A 566 -49.72 -45.99 -5.82
C ILE A 566 -49.52 -47.40 -5.19
N ASN A 567 -48.32 -47.65 -4.72
CA ASN A 567 -47.97 -48.92 -4.05
C ASN A 567 -47.41 -48.64 -2.68
N ALA A 568 -47.69 -49.45 -1.72
CA ALA A 568 -47.11 -49.40 -0.38
C ALA A 568 -46.74 -50.78 0.08
N GLY A 569 -45.65 -50.90 0.80
CA GLY A 569 -45.25 -52.16 1.39
C GLY A 569 -46.11 -52.56 2.59
N SER A 570 -46.79 -51.62 3.20
CA SER A 570 -47.69 -51.85 4.30
C SER A 570 -49.06 -51.27 4.01
N ASP A 571 -49.29 -49.98 4.32
CA ASP A 571 -50.64 -49.42 4.35
C ASP A 571 -50.79 -48.23 3.36
N ILE A 572 -51.99 -48.11 2.82
CA ILE A 572 -52.46 -46.94 2.10
C ILE A 572 -53.66 -46.38 2.81
N GLY A 573 -53.62 -45.15 3.29
CA GLY A 573 -54.76 -44.49 3.93
C GLY A 573 -55.28 -43.35 3.06
N LEU A 574 -56.61 -43.30 2.87
CA LEU A 574 -57.28 -42.20 2.19
C LEU A 574 -58.37 -41.69 3.13
N PHE A 575 -58.34 -40.45 3.49
CA PHE A 575 -59.27 -39.88 4.48
C PHE A 575 -59.67 -38.45 4.04
N ALA A 576 -60.95 -38.17 4.03
CA ALA A 576 -61.50 -36.85 3.80
C ALA A 576 -62.27 -36.41 5.05
N GLN A 577 -61.83 -35.39 5.72
CA GLN A 577 -62.38 -34.95 6.99
C GLN A 577 -63.73 -34.23 6.82
N GLY A 578 -63.84 -33.35 5.85
CA GLY A 578 -65.05 -32.52 5.75
C GLY A 578 -65.71 -32.52 4.38
N GLY A 579 -65.32 -33.42 3.51
CA GLY A 579 -65.91 -33.54 2.19
C GLY A 579 -66.14 -35.00 1.78
N GLU A 580 -66.20 -35.24 0.48
CA GLU A 580 -66.47 -36.61 0.01
C GLU A 580 -65.21 -37.26 -0.56
N LEU A 581 -65.14 -38.57 -0.50
CA LEU A 581 -64.15 -39.38 -1.15
C LEU A 581 -64.77 -40.05 -2.35
N ARG A 582 -64.33 -39.72 -3.57
CA ARG A 582 -64.88 -40.29 -4.81
C ARG A 582 -63.87 -41.21 -5.48
N GLN A 583 -64.38 -42.41 -5.88
CA GLN A 583 -63.60 -43.30 -6.74
C GLN A 583 -64.49 -43.64 -7.94
N ILE A 584 -64.09 -43.14 -9.10
CA ILE A 584 -64.93 -43.25 -10.32
C ILE A 584 -64.06 -43.74 -11.47
N THR A 585 -64.56 -44.69 -12.25
CA THR A 585 -63.97 -45.06 -13.51
C THR A 585 -64.97 -44.77 -14.60
N HIS A 586 -64.58 -44.16 -15.71
CA HIS A 586 -65.44 -43.72 -16.80
C HIS A 586 -65.75 -44.85 -17.77
N GLN A 587 -64.76 -45.56 -18.24
CA GLN A 587 -64.99 -46.60 -19.26
C GLN A 587 -64.49 -47.98 -18.92
N GLY A 588 -63.74 -48.16 -17.89
CA GLY A 588 -63.20 -49.47 -17.50
C GLY A 588 -63.82 -49.97 -16.22
N PRO A 589 -63.58 -51.20 -15.86
CA PRO A 589 -64.08 -51.75 -14.60
C PRO A 589 -63.37 -51.15 -13.40
N MET A 590 -64.06 -51.11 -12.27
CA MET A 590 -63.45 -50.83 -10.97
C MET A 590 -63.33 -52.12 -10.23
N LEU A 591 -62.18 -52.51 -9.77
CA LEU A 591 -61.94 -53.71 -8.99
C LEU A 591 -61.55 -53.35 -7.57
N LEU A 592 -62.30 -53.79 -6.59
CA LEU A 592 -61.97 -53.73 -5.16
C LEU A 592 -61.69 -55.13 -4.70
N GLN A 593 -60.50 -55.47 -4.27
CA GLN A 593 -60.11 -56.80 -3.99
C GLN A 593 -59.18 -56.87 -2.78
N ALA A 594 -59.56 -57.62 -1.74
CA ALA A 594 -58.69 -58.09 -0.69
C ALA A 594 -58.25 -59.51 -1.04
N GLN A 595 -56.97 -59.70 -1.39
CA GLN A 595 -56.58 -61.04 -1.89
C GLN A 595 -56.51 -62.12 -0.82
N LYS A 596 -56.21 -61.77 0.41
CA LYS A 596 -56.05 -62.75 1.48
C LYS A 596 -56.82 -62.46 2.78
N ASN A 597 -57.61 -61.37 2.75
CA ASN A 597 -58.31 -60.99 3.97
C ASN A 597 -59.63 -60.32 3.57
N ASP A 598 -60.29 -59.61 4.46
CA ASP A 598 -61.65 -59.14 4.33
C ASP A 598 -61.79 -57.80 3.65
N ILE A 599 -62.96 -57.59 3.00
CA ILE A 599 -63.42 -56.24 2.63
C ILE A 599 -64.56 -55.89 3.56
N ARG A 600 -64.46 -54.73 4.21
CA ARG A 600 -65.46 -54.24 5.13
C ARG A 600 -66.04 -52.93 4.66
N LEU A 601 -67.32 -52.81 4.50
CA LEU A 601 -68.00 -51.58 4.08
C LEU A 601 -68.96 -51.18 5.21
N GLU A 602 -68.77 -50.00 5.74
CA GLU A 602 -69.59 -49.49 6.83
C GLU A 602 -69.99 -48.05 6.58
N ALA A 603 -71.23 -47.71 6.93
CA ALA A 603 -71.73 -46.35 6.91
C ALA A 603 -72.63 -46.15 8.12
N GLU A 604 -72.58 -44.98 8.73
CA GLU A 604 -73.50 -44.66 9.83
C GLU A 604 -74.95 -44.62 9.40
N GLN A 605 -75.18 -44.12 8.14
CA GLN A 605 -76.56 -43.99 7.67
C GLN A 605 -76.93 -45.07 6.66
N SER A 606 -76.40 -45.02 5.41
CA SER A 606 -76.88 -46.00 4.42
C SER A 606 -75.73 -46.51 3.56
N VAL A 607 -75.82 -47.74 3.13
CA VAL A 607 -75.01 -48.31 2.06
C VAL A 607 -75.93 -48.68 0.93
N GLU A 608 -75.73 -48.10 -0.27
CA GLU A 608 -76.54 -48.40 -1.44
C GLU A 608 -75.70 -49.17 -2.46
N VAL A 609 -76.23 -50.23 -3.01
CA VAL A 609 -75.59 -51.00 -4.06
C VAL A 609 -76.59 -51.18 -5.17
N SER A 610 -76.31 -50.67 -6.36
CA SER A 610 -77.25 -50.74 -7.48
C SER A 610 -76.54 -50.98 -8.81
N ALA A 611 -77.19 -51.65 -9.70
CA ALA A 611 -76.77 -51.84 -11.06
C ALA A 611 -77.90 -51.33 -11.97
N SER A 612 -77.69 -50.26 -12.71
CA SER A 612 -78.76 -49.64 -13.46
C SER A 612 -79.09 -50.36 -14.77
N GLN A 613 -78.26 -51.22 -15.26
CA GLN A 613 -78.47 -51.86 -16.57
C GLN A 613 -78.53 -53.40 -16.45
N GLN A 614 -77.82 -53.98 -15.56
CA GLN A 614 -77.79 -55.44 -15.51
C GLN A 614 -78.06 -55.93 -14.11
N HIS A 615 -77.15 -56.65 -13.49
CA HIS A 615 -77.48 -57.34 -12.21
C HIS A 615 -76.47 -57.08 -11.10
N VAL A 616 -76.90 -57.24 -9.90
CA VAL A 616 -76.05 -57.35 -8.72
C VAL A 616 -75.88 -58.80 -8.39
N LEU A 617 -74.71 -59.36 -8.43
CA LEU A 617 -74.43 -60.75 -8.09
C LEU A 617 -73.70 -60.83 -6.76
N VAL A 618 -74.29 -61.52 -5.80
CA VAL A 618 -73.65 -61.74 -4.49
C VAL A 618 -73.50 -63.24 -4.28
N THR A 619 -72.25 -63.68 -4.12
CA THR A 619 -71.98 -65.11 -3.91
C THR A 619 -71.03 -65.29 -2.72
N ALA A 620 -71.20 -66.44 -2.04
CA ALA A 620 -70.30 -66.82 -0.97
C ALA A 620 -70.16 -68.33 -0.98
N LYS A 621 -68.96 -68.79 -0.57
CA LYS A 621 -68.74 -70.23 -0.47
C LYS A 621 -69.55 -70.90 0.68
N GLU A 622 -69.65 -70.22 1.82
CA GLU A 622 -70.22 -70.81 2.99
C GLU A 622 -71.66 -70.35 3.23
N HIS A 623 -71.88 -69.07 3.35
CA HIS A 623 -73.23 -68.53 3.54
C HIS A 623 -73.34 -67.05 3.19
N ILE A 624 -74.55 -66.61 2.91
CA ILE A 624 -74.93 -65.22 2.79
C ILE A 624 -76.02 -64.94 3.82
N THR A 625 -75.85 -63.95 4.66
CA THR A 625 -76.83 -63.54 5.62
C THR A 625 -77.22 -62.08 5.44
N LEU A 626 -78.49 -61.77 5.31
CA LEU A 626 -79.05 -60.42 5.31
C LEU A 626 -79.79 -60.25 6.61
N MET A 627 -79.49 -59.22 7.37
CA MET A 627 -80.09 -59.09 8.71
C MET A 627 -80.57 -57.67 8.96
N CYS A 628 -81.70 -57.50 9.54
CA CYS A 628 -82.30 -56.21 9.90
C CYS A 628 -83.26 -56.37 11.07
N GLY A 629 -83.12 -55.65 12.19
CA GLY A 629 -84.01 -55.60 13.31
C GLY A 629 -84.29 -56.96 13.91
N GLY A 630 -83.35 -57.87 13.84
CA GLY A 630 -83.55 -59.25 14.36
C GLY A 630 -84.13 -60.24 13.35
N ALA A 631 -84.63 -59.78 12.24
CA ALA A 631 -85.02 -60.63 11.12
C ALA A 631 -83.82 -60.92 10.23
N TYR A 632 -83.70 -62.12 9.71
CA TYR A 632 -82.59 -62.52 8.86
C TYR A 632 -83.01 -63.44 7.73
N LEU A 633 -82.27 -63.39 6.67
CA LEU A 633 -82.34 -64.34 5.56
C LEU A 633 -80.93 -64.93 5.40
N THR A 634 -80.81 -66.24 5.54
CA THR A 634 -79.53 -66.90 5.37
C THR A 634 -79.62 -67.94 4.24
N LEU A 635 -78.71 -67.89 3.31
CA LEU A 635 -78.47 -68.92 2.29
C LEU A 635 -77.27 -69.74 2.70
N LYS A 636 -77.49 -71.04 3.01
CA LYS A 636 -76.41 -71.86 3.55
C LYS A 636 -76.62 -73.31 3.19
N GLY A 637 -75.61 -73.99 2.64
CA GLY A 637 -75.67 -75.45 2.37
C GLY A 637 -76.80 -75.86 1.46
N GLY A 638 -77.24 -75.00 0.53
CA GLY A 638 -78.32 -75.26 -0.37
C GLY A 638 -79.73 -74.95 0.19
N ASN A 639 -79.77 -74.46 1.40
CA ASN A 639 -81.05 -74.12 2.07
C ASN A 639 -81.22 -72.62 2.17
N ILE A 640 -82.48 -72.22 2.25
CA ILE A 640 -82.87 -70.87 2.57
C ILE A 640 -83.51 -70.85 3.93
N GLU A 641 -82.99 -70.13 4.87
CA GLU A 641 -83.49 -69.98 6.20
C GLU A 641 -83.98 -68.57 6.44
N LEU A 642 -85.19 -68.47 6.93
CA LEU A 642 -85.80 -67.23 7.33
C LEU A 642 -86.15 -67.32 8.85
N GLY A 643 -85.67 -66.30 9.58
CA GLY A 643 -85.96 -66.21 11.00
C GLY A 643 -86.39 -64.80 11.35
N MET A 644 -87.33 -64.65 12.25
CA MET A 644 -87.84 -63.35 12.59
C MET A 644 -88.57 -63.36 13.93
N PRO A 645 -88.55 -62.33 14.71
CA PRO A 645 -89.31 -62.20 15.92
C PRO A 645 -90.76 -61.80 15.64
N GLY A 646 -91.11 -61.34 14.46
CA GLY A 646 -92.45 -60.92 14.09
C GLY A 646 -93.04 -61.82 13.03
N ASN A 647 -94.06 -61.34 12.27
CA ASN A 647 -94.83 -62.13 11.29
C ASN A 647 -94.11 -62.21 9.96
N PHE A 648 -94.23 -63.35 9.29
CA PHE A 648 -93.81 -63.53 7.93
C PHE A 648 -94.93 -63.13 6.99
N VAL A 649 -94.79 -62.13 6.19
CA VAL A 649 -95.87 -61.66 5.30
C VAL A 649 -95.38 -61.76 3.85
N VAL A 650 -96.19 -62.51 3.04
CA VAL A 650 -95.90 -62.61 1.63
C VAL A 650 -97.00 -61.85 0.91
N LYS A 651 -96.64 -60.89 0.05
CA LYS A 651 -97.58 -60.15 -0.77
C LYS A 651 -97.30 -60.51 -2.22
N ALA A 652 -98.33 -60.92 -2.92
CA ALA A 652 -98.20 -61.22 -4.33
C ALA A 652 -99.08 -60.24 -5.13
N ALA A 653 -98.54 -59.77 -6.24
CA ALA A 653 -99.35 -59.01 -7.15
C ALA A 653 -100.18 -59.96 -8.01
N LYS A 654 -101.43 -59.59 -8.32
CA LYS A 654 -102.22 -60.33 -9.26
C LYS A 654 -101.69 -60.18 -10.66
#